data_8ec66957d4f24ac7f6ca889d5f8f826a
#
_entry.id   8ec66957d4f24ac7f6ca889d5f8f826a
#
_cell.length_a   1.000
_cell.length_b   1.000
_cell.length_c   1.000
_cell.angle_alpha   90.00
_cell.angle_beta   90.00
_cell.angle_gamma   90.00
#
_symmetry.space_group_name_H-M   'P 1'
#
loop_
_entity.id
_entity.type
_entity.pdbx_description
1 polymer ?
#
loop_
_entity_poly.entity_id
_entity_poly.type
_entity_poly.pdbx_seq_one_letter_code
_entity_poly.pdbx_strand_id
1 'polypeptide(L)'
;MKITESVRTVISWSASIASQALSALTLLSIVFVGTSAPITEASPTQLTREQIAIIYMLLRDSGNSEEPSLPNTNAAADYYASNVQTQVVEAICLGCHVTNGFASSSDLIFSPGAENENLEAIRSYLQLRNDDGETLLTKVTGGLSHGGGVQLSVESDGYEALAELVSLLVAEDDSSGSTSENLFFKEVLLSDAKETLRRAALILAGRLPLESELTLAASSEEGLRLAVLGLMQGEGFHDFLIRSANDRLHTDAFVNGSFSEVSDLNGLAGDRYPMGETLWALEGAIWGYRTGIARAPLELIAYVIENDRPYSEVLTADYTMVNWFTSQVFRSGVEVGSFDDPKIFAPGQNRGSVAHDDQYFSESVPGFGTRVLEHSGFIEYPHAGVLNDLTWLHRYPTTETNRNRARARWTFYHFLGIDIETSAPRTTDPVALADTDNPTLKNPACTVCHDRLDPVAGAYQNYGNEGFYRDKWGGLDSLPDTYKYPEWFDIAEPTLYREGDTWFRDMKPPGIDNAVQPSDRVDDSLSWLAEQMVNDSRFAIAAVKFWWPALMGAKALVPPEVETDADYQARRNAYRAQELQISTLASRFRSNNLNARELLTDMILSPWFRAKAATPEASDRSVELADLGVDRLLTPEELDAKNEAILGYKWDKWEDDWLGNVKGFNTALHDRFRLYYGGIDSIGIKERNRQLTSLMANVAERQALSLACGVTALDFHDNETLSDRRLFTMVEASTTPLSEKALSVDVTTGAYRDRGTHDIDLPLSAGTKEFSIRFNNDAYDEGTENDRNLYIDAVEIYRDNQLVTVIEGEDFQNTTGFSQTIYGDGTAMGGVEYVDLDGLWTPVAWNLWGTGYVSFHVNVATAGNYRFRIVAWGSDYGDGIPANMTATVGATNAADQTVGSEAIKAQIQYFHQLMLGETVSRSDPEVEAVYELLLETWQERKMHTENSHAWSSPSEECLFPRDIHQSDWESGLGRDPEQMIYAWTSVMHYYLTHFDYLHE
;
A
#
# COMPACT_ATOMS: atom_id res chain seq x y z
N MET A 1 -48.70 -28.51 -31.61
CA MET A 1 -48.86 -29.22 -30.34
C MET A 1 -47.52 -29.50 -29.69
N LYS A 2 -46.52 -28.63 -29.84
CA LYS A 2 -45.21 -28.66 -29.16
C LYS A 2 -44.84 -27.35 -28.47
N ILE A 3 -45.78 -26.41 -28.34
CA ILE A 3 -45.58 -25.09 -27.69
C ILE A 3 -46.12 -25.07 -26.25
N THR A 4 -46.90 -26.08 -25.85
CA THR A 4 -47.56 -26.16 -24.54
C THR A 4 -46.73 -26.79 -23.43
N GLU A 5 -45.66 -27.52 -23.76
CA GLU A 5 -44.78 -28.10 -22.70
C GLU A 5 -43.70 -27.15 -22.22
N SER A 6 -43.16 -26.30 -23.11
CA SER A 6 -42.12 -25.32 -22.74
C SER A 6 -42.66 -24.18 -21.82
N VAL A 7 -43.94 -23.85 -21.98
CA VAL A 7 -44.56 -22.82 -21.14
C VAL A 7 -44.88 -23.31 -19.72
N ARG A 8 -45.18 -24.60 -19.56
CA ARG A 8 -45.40 -25.24 -18.24
C ARG A 8 -44.10 -25.35 -17.44
N THR A 9 -42.94 -25.56 -18.07
CA THR A 9 -41.65 -25.65 -17.41
C THR A 9 -41.18 -24.28 -16.91
N VAL A 10 -41.41 -23.21 -17.69
CA VAL A 10 -41.06 -21.84 -17.32
C VAL A 10 -41.95 -21.33 -16.18
N ILE A 11 -43.26 -21.70 -16.17
CA ILE A 11 -44.16 -21.28 -15.08
C ILE A 11 -43.88 -22.05 -13.78
N SER A 12 -43.40 -23.30 -13.83
CA SER A 12 -43.00 -24.04 -12.62
C SER A 12 -41.67 -23.50 -12.04
N TRP A 13 -40.77 -22.98 -12.85
CA TRP A 13 -39.51 -22.37 -12.40
C TRP A 13 -39.77 -21.01 -11.73
N SER A 14 -40.66 -20.19 -12.31
CA SER A 14 -40.97 -18.89 -11.70
C SER A 14 -41.74 -19.02 -10.37
N ALA A 15 -42.53 -20.06 -10.19
CA ALA A 15 -43.24 -20.34 -8.94
C ALA A 15 -42.33 -20.85 -7.84
N SER A 16 -41.25 -21.58 -8.17
CA SER A 16 -40.24 -22.05 -7.22
C SER A 16 -39.37 -20.90 -6.70
N ILE A 17 -38.96 -19.97 -7.58
CA ILE A 17 -38.17 -18.79 -7.22
C ILE A 17 -38.99 -17.81 -6.37
N ALA A 18 -40.28 -17.64 -6.66
CA ALA A 18 -41.17 -16.79 -5.88
C ALA A 18 -41.44 -17.36 -4.46
N SER A 19 -41.46 -18.70 -4.31
CA SER A 19 -41.63 -19.37 -3.01
C SER A 19 -40.38 -19.27 -2.14
N GLN A 20 -39.20 -19.31 -2.71
CA GLN A 20 -37.92 -19.16 -1.98
C GLN A 20 -37.66 -17.71 -1.59
N ALA A 21 -38.00 -16.76 -2.44
CA ALA A 21 -37.93 -15.33 -2.14
C ALA A 21 -38.93 -14.94 -1.02
N LEU A 22 -40.10 -15.56 -0.97
CA LEU A 22 -41.10 -15.33 0.09
C LEU A 22 -40.64 -15.91 1.44
N SER A 23 -39.92 -17.02 1.44
CA SER A 23 -39.34 -17.63 2.65
C SER A 23 -38.17 -16.79 3.22
N ALA A 24 -37.36 -16.19 2.34
CA ALA A 24 -36.29 -15.27 2.75
C ALA A 24 -36.84 -13.96 3.33
N LEU A 25 -37.92 -13.41 2.76
CA LEU A 25 -38.62 -12.23 3.28
C LEU A 25 -39.31 -12.48 4.62
N THR A 26 -39.77 -13.71 4.89
CA THR A 26 -40.40 -14.09 6.16
C THR A 26 -39.36 -14.26 7.29
N LEU A 27 -38.14 -14.69 6.96
CA LEU A 27 -37.03 -14.77 7.91
C LEU A 27 -36.47 -13.38 8.26
N LEU A 28 -36.43 -12.44 7.30
CA LEU A 28 -36.07 -11.05 7.57
C LEU A 28 -37.06 -10.34 8.51
N SER A 29 -38.33 -10.72 8.49
CA SER A 29 -39.37 -10.14 9.37
C SER A 29 -39.25 -10.59 10.83
N ILE A 30 -38.56 -11.68 11.13
CA ILE A 30 -38.40 -12.22 12.48
C ILE A 30 -37.22 -11.59 13.23
N VAL A 31 -36.24 -11.01 12.50
CA VAL A 31 -35.05 -10.35 13.09
C VAL A 31 -35.36 -8.89 13.51
N PHE A 32 -36.44 -8.28 13.04
CA PHE A 32 -36.77 -6.87 13.25
C PHE A 32 -37.84 -6.58 14.35
N VAL A 33 -38.22 -7.54 15.20
CA VAL A 33 -39.13 -7.30 16.31
C VAL A 33 -38.34 -7.15 17.62
N GLY A 34 -37.66 -6.03 17.75
CA GLY A 34 -36.88 -5.79 19.00
C GLY A 34 -36.60 -4.34 19.37
N THR A 35 -37.07 -3.32 18.62
CA THR A 35 -36.96 -1.91 19.10
C THR A 35 -38.10 -1.08 18.57
N SER A 36 -38.92 -0.57 19.50
CA SER A 36 -40.05 0.31 19.22
C SER A 36 -39.64 1.78 19.13
N ALA A 37 -39.65 2.35 17.93
CA ALA A 37 -39.74 3.80 17.68
C ALA A 37 -40.51 4.07 16.39
N PRO A 38 -41.28 5.19 16.27
CA PRO A 38 -42.27 5.37 15.23
C PRO A 38 -41.68 5.71 13.86
N ILE A 39 -42.21 5.10 12.82
CA ILE A 39 -41.82 5.22 11.43
C ILE A 39 -42.45 6.52 10.85
N THR A 40 -41.58 7.42 10.38
CA THR A 40 -41.94 8.47 9.41
C THR A 40 -41.42 8.04 8.05
N GLU A 41 -42.17 8.29 6.99
CA GLU A 41 -42.00 7.88 5.61
C GLU A 41 -40.53 8.00 5.12
N ALA A 42 -39.93 6.86 4.73
CA ALA A 42 -38.63 6.79 4.15
C ALA A 42 -38.69 6.41 2.67
N SER A 43 -37.97 7.15 1.84
CA SER A 43 -37.59 6.82 0.47
C SER A 43 -37.00 5.42 0.35
N PRO A 44 -36.96 4.77 -0.81
CA PRO A 44 -36.42 3.43 -0.97
C PRO A 44 -34.93 3.42 -0.61
N THR A 45 -34.62 2.86 0.55
CA THR A 45 -33.25 2.69 1.04
C THR A 45 -32.54 1.66 0.19
N GLN A 46 -31.44 2.04 -0.40
CA GLN A 46 -30.46 1.11 -0.96
C GLN A 46 -30.01 0.15 0.15
N LEU A 47 -30.06 -1.14 -0.14
CA LEU A 47 -29.53 -2.19 0.73
C LEU A 47 -28.04 -1.93 0.98
N THR A 48 -27.59 -2.10 2.22
CA THR A 48 -26.15 -2.03 2.50
C THR A 48 -25.43 -3.18 1.81
N ARG A 49 -24.16 -2.98 1.47
CA ARG A 49 -23.34 -4.00 0.79
C ARG A 49 -23.27 -5.32 1.57
N GLU A 50 -23.33 -5.29 2.90
CA GLU A 50 -23.43 -6.47 3.74
C GLU A 50 -24.72 -7.25 3.51
N GLN A 51 -25.84 -6.56 3.32
CA GLN A 51 -27.14 -7.18 3.02
C GLN A 51 -27.14 -7.79 1.60
N ILE A 52 -26.47 -7.15 0.65
CA ILE A 52 -26.29 -7.67 -0.71
C ILE A 52 -25.40 -8.91 -0.70
N ALA A 53 -24.31 -8.93 0.06
CA ALA A 53 -23.43 -10.08 0.20
C ALA A 53 -24.14 -11.31 0.79
N ILE A 54 -24.96 -11.11 1.82
CA ILE A 54 -25.77 -12.18 2.42
C ILE A 54 -26.81 -12.72 1.43
N ILE A 55 -27.44 -11.86 0.62
CA ILE A 55 -28.39 -12.27 -0.43
C ILE A 55 -27.67 -13.05 -1.53
N TYR A 56 -26.45 -12.65 -1.89
CA TYR A 56 -25.64 -13.35 -2.91
C TYR A 56 -25.20 -14.75 -2.43
N MET A 57 -24.81 -14.89 -1.15
CA MET A 57 -24.52 -16.19 -0.55
C MET A 57 -25.73 -17.16 -0.56
N LEU A 58 -26.92 -16.63 -0.24
CA LEU A 58 -28.15 -17.45 -0.19
C LEU A 58 -28.65 -17.89 -1.59
N LEU A 59 -28.30 -17.15 -2.63
CA LEU A 59 -28.69 -17.47 -4.01
C LEU A 59 -27.75 -18.47 -4.70
N ARG A 60 -26.51 -18.59 -4.24
CA ARG A 60 -25.49 -19.47 -4.84
C ARG A 60 -25.60 -20.94 -4.37
N ASP A 61 -26.13 -21.17 -3.18
CA ASP A 61 -26.17 -22.53 -2.55
C ASP A 61 -27.29 -23.45 -3.09
N SER A 62 -27.98 -23.05 -4.16
CA SER A 62 -29.11 -23.80 -4.73
C SER A 62 -28.86 -24.51 -6.06
N GLY A 63 -27.61 -24.59 -6.52
CA GLY A 63 -27.24 -25.21 -7.79
C GLY A 63 -26.58 -26.57 -7.63
N ASN A 64 -27.37 -27.66 -7.67
CA ASN A 64 -26.85 -29.01 -7.86
C ASN A 64 -26.33 -29.15 -9.30
N SER A 65 -25.03 -29.44 -9.47
CA SER A 65 -24.47 -29.89 -10.76
C SER A 65 -23.94 -31.32 -10.63
N GLU A 66 -24.45 -32.20 -11.47
CA GLU A 66 -23.91 -33.57 -11.70
C GLU A 66 -22.50 -33.45 -12.28
N GLU A 67 -21.54 -34.19 -11.73
CA GLU A 67 -20.19 -34.31 -12.26
C GLU A 67 -20.17 -34.99 -13.65
N PRO A 68 -19.50 -34.40 -14.66
CA PRO A 68 -19.19 -35.13 -15.89
C PRO A 68 -17.96 -36.04 -15.69
N SER A 69 -18.03 -37.21 -16.29
CA SER A 69 -16.98 -38.21 -16.28
C SER A 69 -15.68 -37.71 -16.90
N LEU A 70 -14.54 -37.96 -16.22
CA LEU A 70 -13.17 -37.60 -16.59
C LEU A 70 -12.83 -38.01 -18.03
N PRO A 71 -12.26 -37.12 -18.87
CA PRO A 71 -11.72 -37.49 -20.18
C PRO A 71 -10.36 -38.21 -20.02
N ASN A 72 -10.04 -38.99 -21.05
CA ASN A 72 -8.87 -39.85 -21.17
C ASN A 72 -7.58 -38.98 -21.22
N THR A 73 -6.67 -39.10 -20.26
CA THR A 73 -5.50 -38.25 -20.04
C THR A 73 -4.38 -38.33 -21.11
N ASN A 74 -4.59 -39.05 -22.24
CA ASN A 74 -3.60 -39.20 -23.29
C ASN A 74 -4.06 -38.77 -24.69
N ALA A 75 -5.23 -38.13 -24.80
CA ALA A 75 -5.81 -37.82 -26.11
C ALA A 75 -4.98 -36.85 -26.94
N ALA A 76 -4.46 -35.78 -26.33
CA ALA A 76 -3.63 -34.79 -27.00
C ALA A 76 -2.26 -35.37 -27.43
N ALA A 77 -1.64 -36.20 -26.59
CA ALA A 77 -0.35 -36.83 -26.91
C ALA A 77 -0.47 -37.81 -28.10
N ASP A 78 -1.48 -38.67 -28.09
CA ASP A 78 -1.74 -39.60 -29.18
C ASP A 78 -2.09 -38.88 -30.50
N TYR A 79 -2.84 -37.80 -30.39
CA TYR A 79 -3.18 -36.94 -31.53
C TYR A 79 -1.97 -36.21 -32.09
N TYR A 80 -1.14 -35.63 -31.23
CA TYR A 80 0.10 -34.94 -31.57
C TYR A 80 1.05 -35.85 -32.35
N ALA A 81 1.33 -37.02 -31.82
CA ALA A 81 2.21 -38.02 -32.44
C ALA A 81 1.74 -38.43 -33.85
N SER A 82 0.42 -38.60 -34.01
CA SER A 82 -0.15 -39.11 -35.26
C SER A 82 -0.36 -38.02 -36.32
N ASN A 83 -0.65 -36.77 -35.93
CA ASN A 83 -1.15 -35.75 -36.85
C ASN A 83 -0.32 -34.48 -36.91
N VAL A 84 0.51 -34.15 -35.88
CA VAL A 84 1.19 -32.84 -35.80
C VAL A 84 2.70 -32.98 -35.88
N GLN A 85 3.32 -33.91 -35.17
CA GLN A 85 4.77 -34.05 -35.07
C GLN A 85 5.45 -34.05 -36.44
N THR A 86 5.09 -34.96 -37.31
CA THR A 86 5.80 -35.12 -38.60
C THR A 86 5.38 -34.07 -39.63
N GLN A 87 4.09 -33.80 -39.74
CA GLN A 87 3.60 -32.98 -40.88
C GLN A 87 3.58 -31.46 -40.58
N VAL A 88 3.63 -31.07 -39.32
CA VAL A 88 3.67 -29.63 -38.91
C VAL A 88 5.01 -29.31 -38.29
N VAL A 89 5.35 -29.96 -37.17
CA VAL A 89 6.57 -29.58 -36.44
C VAL A 89 7.84 -29.90 -37.21
N GLU A 90 8.02 -31.16 -37.69
CA GLU A 90 9.23 -31.54 -38.39
C GLU A 90 9.31 -31.00 -39.82
N ALA A 91 8.17 -30.93 -40.50
CA ALA A 91 8.17 -30.46 -41.88
C ALA A 91 8.26 -28.94 -42.04
N ILE A 92 7.76 -28.17 -41.06
CA ILE A 92 7.57 -26.73 -41.16
C ILE A 92 8.31 -25.99 -40.07
N CYS A 93 8.00 -26.26 -38.79
CA CYS A 93 8.44 -25.44 -37.66
C CYS A 93 9.95 -25.58 -37.38
N LEU A 94 10.53 -26.79 -37.47
CA LEU A 94 11.95 -27.07 -37.25
C LEU A 94 12.89 -26.29 -38.18
N GLY A 95 12.40 -25.78 -39.30
CA GLY A 95 13.22 -24.97 -40.21
C GLY A 95 13.74 -23.68 -39.56
N CYS A 96 13.04 -23.14 -38.56
CA CYS A 96 13.38 -21.90 -37.88
C CYS A 96 13.42 -22.05 -36.34
N HIS A 97 12.54 -22.84 -35.75
CA HIS A 97 12.35 -22.96 -34.30
C HIS A 97 13.23 -24.07 -33.68
N VAL A 98 14.54 -23.95 -33.80
CA VAL A 98 15.56 -24.80 -33.15
C VAL A 98 16.53 -23.95 -32.39
N THR A 99 17.26 -24.53 -31.43
CA THR A 99 18.16 -23.84 -30.50
C THR A 99 19.15 -22.87 -31.17
N ASN A 100 19.57 -23.13 -32.40
CA ASN A 100 20.46 -22.26 -33.17
C ASN A 100 19.80 -21.76 -34.47
N GLY A 101 18.50 -21.81 -34.60
CA GLY A 101 17.73 -21.37 -35.75
C GLY A 101 17.38 -19.89 -35.71
N PHE A 102 16.70 -19.41 -36.75
CA PHE A 102 16.27 -18.01 -36.87
C PHE A 102 15.29 -17.59 -35.78
N ALA A 103 14.58 -18.51 -35.16
CA ALA A 103 13.64 -18.30 -34.09
C ALA A 103 14.18 -18.76 -32.73
N SER A 104 15.52 -18.85 -32.56
CA SER A 104 16.15 -19.31 -31.30
C SER A 104 15.80 -18.48 -30.07
N SER A 105 15.41 -17.22 -30.25
CA SER A 105 14.97 -16.33 -29.18
C SER A 105 13.45 -16.37 -28.93
N SER A 106 12.70 -17.25 -29.58
CA SER A 106 11.26 -17.38 -29.36
C SER A 106 10.96 -18.32 -28.18
N ASP A 107 9.77 -18.16 -27.60
CA ASP A 107 9.29 -19.02 -26.52
C ASP A 107 8.94 -20.45 -27.01
N LEU A 108 8.93 -20.66 -28.31
CA LEU A 108 8.62 -21.95 -28.94
C LEU A 108 9.84 -22.50 -29.67
N ILE A 109 10.55 -23.46 -29.05
CA ILE A 109 11.73 -24.13 -29.60
C ILE A 109 11.49 -25.61 -29.62
N PHE A 110 11.79 -26.25 -30.76
CA PHE A 110 11.65 -27.65 -30.98
C PHE A 110 13.01 -28.36 -31.07
N SER A 111 13.02 -29.66 -30.72
CA SER A 111 14.17 -30.54 -30.86
C SER A 111 13.88 -31.61 -31.94
N PRO A 112 14.77 -31.83 -32.93
CA PRO A 112 14.53 -32.82 -33.97
C PRO A 112 14.32 -34.24 -33.40
N GLY A 113 13.21 -34.86 -33.75
CA GLY A 113 12.87 -36.24 -33.35
C GLY A 113 12.47 -36.39 -31.87
N ALA A 114 12.34 -35.32 -31.10
CA ALA A 114 11.98 -35.34 -29.67
C ALA A 114 10.47 -35.09 -29.48
N GLU A 115 9.67 -36.12 -29.82
CA GLU A 115 8.18 -36.00 -29.82
C GLU A 115 7.59 -35.46 -28.54
N ASN A 116 7.94 -36.03 -27.38
CA ASN A 116 7.41 -35.59 -26.08
C ASN A 116 7.86 -34.17 -25.69
N GLU A 117 9.14 -33.85 -25.93
CA GLU A 117 9.69 -32.52 -25.64
C GLU A 117 9.04 -31.45 -26.52
N ASN A 118 8.75 -31.78 -27.78
CA ASN A 118 8.10 -30.85 -28.71
C ASN A 118 6.63 -30.60 -28.34
N LEU A 119 5.92 -31.63 -27.91
CA LEU A 119 4.56 -31.50 -27.38
C LEU A 119 4.55 -30.60 -26.15
N GLU A 120 5.48 -30.83 -25.20
CA GLU A 120 5.61 -29.99 -24.02
C GLU A 120 6.02 -28.55 -24.35
N ALA A 121 6.78 -28.35 -25.42
CA ALA A 121 7.09 -27.00 -25.89
C ALA A 121 5.82 -26.27 -26.39
N ILE A 122 4.93 -26.95 -27.13
CA ILE A 122 3.64 -26.38 -27.53
C ILE A 122 2.75 -26.16 -26.32
N ARG A 123 2.63 -27.10 -25.39
CA ARG A 123 1.85 -27.00 -24.17
C ARG A 123 2.31 -25.78 -23.34
N SER A 124 3.61 -25.69 -23.10
CA SER A 124 4.21 -24.55 -22.39
C SER A 124 3.96 -23.21 -23.09
N TYR A 125 4.00 -23.19 -24.42
CA TYR A 125 3.72 -22.01 -25.21
C TYR A 125 2.26 -21.56 -25.10
N LEU A 126 1.30 -22.50 -25.15
CA LEU A 126 -0.13 -22.21 -24.97
C LEU A 126 -0.41 -21.68 -23.57
N GLN A 127 0.15 -22.33 -22.54
CA GLN A 127 0.05 -21.88 -21.14
C GLN A 127 0.62 -20.47 -20.93
N LEU A 128 1.78 -20.17 -21.55
CA LEU A 128 2.39 -18.84 -21.50
C LEU A 128 1.54 -17.75 -22.14
N ARG A 129 0.75 -18.09 -23.17
CA ARG A 129 -0.10 -17.10 -23.86
C ARG A 129 -1.49 -16.99 -23.25
N ASN A 130 -2.00 -18.09 -22.71
CA ASN A 130 -3.32 -18.21 -22.09
C ASN A 130 -4.44 -17.52 -22.90
N ASP A 131 -4.42 -17.75 -24.22
CA ASP A 131 -5.32 -17.16 -25.21
C ASP A 131 -6.01 -18.25 -26.06
N ASP A 132 -6.21 -19.45 -25.49
CA ASP A 132 -6.81 -20.62 -26.13
C ASP A 132 -6.13 -20.99 -27.45
N GLY A 133 -4.85 -20.62 -27.60
CA GLY A 133 -4.04 -20.86 -28.79
C GLY A 133 -4.24 -19.87 -29.93
N GLU A 134 -5.00 -18.80 -29.72
CA GLU A 134 -5.27 -17.77 -30.74
C GLU A 134 -3.98 -17.18 -31.30
N THR A 135 -3.00 -16.85 -30.43
CA THR A 135 -1.70 -16.33 -30.86
C THR A 135 -0.94 -17.31 -31.74
N LEU A 136 -0.91 -18.60 -31.39
CA LEU A 136 -0.21 -19.63 -32.18
C LEU A 136 -0.84 -19.77 -33.56
N LEU A 137 -2.16 -19.97 -33.60
CA LEU A 137 -2.91 -20.18 -34.83
C LEU A 137 -2.88 -18.95 -35.74
N THR A 138 -2.95 -17.77 -35.19
CA THR A 138 -2.89 -16.50 -35.93
C THR A 138 -1.49 -16.23 -36.47
N LYS A 139 -0.43 -16.54 -35.72
CA LYS A 139 0.95 -16.39 -36.19
C LYS A 139 1.28 -17.30 -37.38
N VAL A 140 0.89 -18.57 -37.31
CA VAL A 140 1.21 -19.53 -38.42
C VAL A 140 0.47 -19.18 -39.72
N THR A 141 -0.66 -18.45 -39.61
CA THR A 141 -1.42 -17.96 -40.78
C THR A 141 -1.00 -16.58 -41.26
N GLY A 142 -0.06 -15.94 -40.57
CA GLY A 142 0.43 -14.58 -40.89
C GLY A 142 -0.47 -13.45 -40.48
N GLY A 143 -1.52 -13.71 -39.72
CA GLY A 143 -2.42 -12.68 -39.13
C GLY A 143 -1.75 -11.87 -38.02
N LEU A 144 -0.75 -12.44 -37.35
CA LEU A 144 0.19 -11.75 -36.47
C LEU A 144 1.59 -11.78 -37.09
N SER A 145 2.41 -10.77 -36.76
CA SER A 145 3.80 -10.69 -37.22
C SER A 145 4.56 -11.98 -36.87
N HIS A 146 4.92 -12.75 -37.89
CA HIS A 146 5.69 -13.98 -37.82
C HIS A 146 6.89 -13.87 -38.73
N GLY A 147 8.11 -13.99 -38.20
CA GLY A 147 9.35 -13.83 -38.97
C GLY A 147 9.49 -14.76 -40.19
N GLY A 148 8.83 -15.90 -40.13
CA GLY A 148 8.70 -16.85 -41.26
C GLY A 148 7.60 -16.54 -42.27
N GLY A 149 6.77 -15.50 -42.06
CA GLY A 149 5.58 -15.21 -42.87
C GLY A 149 4.46 -16.25 -42.67
N VAL A 150 3.61 -16.41 -43.66
CA VAL A 150 2.53 -17.45 -43.66
C VAL A 150 3.16 -18.82 -43.83
N GLN A 151 3.00 -19.66 -42.82
CA GLN A 151 3.52 -21.06 -42.85
C GLN A 151 2.43 -22.08 -43.10
N LEU A 152 1.21 -21.83 -42.63
CA LEU A 152 0.04 -22.67 -42.82
C LEU A 152 -1.12 -21.81 -43.34
N SER A 153 -1.81 -22.31 -44.34
CA SER A 153 -3.09 -21.76 -44.79
C SER A 153 -4.21 -22.27 -43.90
N VAL A 154 -5.19 -21.44 -43.58
CA VAL A 154 -6.38 -21.85 -42.80
C VAL A 154 -7.12 -23.05 -43.37
N GLU A 155 -6.99 -23.28 -44.68
CA GLU A 155 -7.62 -24.41 -45.39
C GLU A 155 -6.68 -25.62 -45.51
N SER A 156 -5.49 -25.62 -44.89
CA SER A 156 -4.53 -26.74 -44.99
C SER A 156 -4.74 -27.79 -43.89
N ASP A 157 -4.50 -29.05 -44.25
CA ASP A 157 -4.55 -30.20 -43.31
C ASP A 157 -3.64 -29.99 -42.09
N GLY A 158 -2.49 -29.29 -42.28
CA GLY A 158 -1.56 -28.95 -41.22
C GLY A 158 -2.12 -27.90 -40.24
N TYR A 159 -2.91 -26.97 -40.75
CA TYR A 159 -3.59 -25.99 -39.87
C TYR A 159 -4.71 -26.66 -39.09
N GLU A 160 -5.55 -27.47 -39.75
CA GLU A 160 -6.61 -28.22 -39.07
C GLU A 160 -6.04 -29.14 -37.98
N ALA A 161 -4.91 -29.83 -38.25
CA ALA A 161 -4.25 -30.67 -37.27
C ALA A 161 -3.69 -29.90 -36.10
N LEU A 162 -3.11 -28.72 -36.34
CA LEU A 162 -2.61 -27.87 -35.28
C LEU A 162 -3.75 -27.28 -34.45
N ALA A 163 -4.82 -26.84 -35.08
CA ALA A 163 -5.99 -26.26 -34.39
C ALA A 163 -6.71 -27.29 -33.49
N GLU A 164 -6.86 -28.56 -33.98
CA GLU A 164 -7.43 -29.64 -33.19
C GLU A 164 -6.53 -30.01 -32.01
N LEU A 165 -5.20 -30.06 -32.19
CA LEU A 165 -4.26 -30.25 -31.07
C LEU A 165 -4.40 -29.15 -30.03
N VAL A 166 -4.46 -27.88 -30.45
CA VAL A 166 -4.67 -26.73 -29.55
C VAL A 166 -5.96 -26.92 -28.74
N SER A 167 -7.06 -27.27 -29.41
CA SER A 167 -8.34 -27.53 -28.75
C SER A 167 -8.28 -28.65 -27.71
N LEU A 168 -7.55 -29.74 -28.01
CA LEU A 168 -7.34 -30.86 -27.08
C LEU A 168 -6.49 -30.45 -25.88
N LEU A 169 -5.43 -29.66 -26.09
CA LEU A 169 -4.54 -29.20 -25.04
C LEU A 169 -5.24 -28.18 -24.11
N VAL A 170 -6.04 -27.30 -24.66
CA VAL A 170 -6.87 -26.35 -23.88
C VAL A 170 -7.91 -27.13 -23.06
N ALA A 171 -8.58 -28.12 -23.64
CA ALA A 171 -9.55 -28.94 -22.91
C ALA A 171 -8.91 -29.83 -21.82
N GLU A 172 -7.65 -30.26 -21.98
CA GLU A 172 -6.88 -30.94 -20.93
C GLU A 172 -6.52 -29.98 -19.80
N ASP A 173 -6.14 -28.74 -20.12
CA ASP A 173 -5.77 -27.71 -19.13
C ASP A 173 -6.99 -27.27 -18.28
N ASP A 174 -8.16 -27.09 -18.91
CA ASP A 174 -9.43 -26.83 -18.22
C ASP A 174 -9.84 -27.97 -17.25
N SER A 175 -9.47 -29.22 -17.59
CA SER A 175 -9.79 -30.38 -16.76
C SER A 175 -8.75 -30.67 -15.68
N SER A 176 -7.52 -30.15 -15.82
CA SER A 176 -6.37 -30.44 -14.96
C SER A 176 -6.01 -29.29 -14.00
N GLY A 177 -6.82 -28.24 -13.93
CA GLY A 177 -6.55 -27.03 -13.15
C GLY A 177 -5.78 -27.30 -11.87
N SER A 178 -4.46 -27.31 -11.96
CA SER A 178 -3.55 -27.12 -10.83
C SER A 178 -2.13 -27.74 -10.91
N THR A 179 -1.60 -28.25 -12.00
CA THR A 179 -0.37 -29.07 -11.89
C THR A 179 0.95 -28.31 -12.09
N SER A 180 1.02 -27.26 -12.89
CA SER A 180 2.27 -26.53 -13.15
C SER A 180 2.54 -25.45 -12.11
N GLU A 181 1.51 -24.72 -11.71
CA GLU A 181 1.59 -23.69 -10.68
C GLU A 181 1.96 -24.28 -9.31
N ASN A 182 1.38 -25.43 -8.97
CA ASN A 182 1.67 -26.17 -7.74
C ASN A 182 3.13 -26.69 -7.64
N LEU A 183 3.80 -26.90 -8.76
CA LEU A 183 5.19 -27.40 -8.75
C LEU A 183 6.19 -26.28 -8.44
N PHE A 184 5.99 -25.05 -8.93
CA PHE A 184 6.87 -23.92 -8.62
C PHE A 184 6.82 -23.56 -7.13
N PHE A 185 5.62 -23.52 -6.55
CA PHE A 185 5.42 -23.22 -5.13
C PHE A 185 5.57 -24.43 -4.21
N LYS A 186 5.98 -25.58 -4.72
CA LYS A 186 6.37 -26.69 -3.88
C LYS A 186 7.53 -26.26 -2.97
N GLU A 187 7.41 -26.54 -1.69
CA GLU A 187 8.42 -26.15 -0.69
C GLU A 187 8.45 -24.63 -0.39
N VAL A 188 7.41 -23.90 -0.80
CA VAL A 188 7.17 -22.51 -0.39
C VAL A 188 6.03 -22.48 0.64
N LEU A 189 6.28 -21.86 1.77
CA LEU A 189 5.27 -21.61 2.79
C LEU A 189 4.47 -20.38 2.42
N LEU A 190 3.16 -20.50 2.43
CA LEU A 190 2.27 -19.38 2.16
C LEU A 190 1.69 -18.83 3.48
N SER A 191 1.54 -17.52 3.56
CA SER A 191 0.83 -16.83 4.62
C SER A 191 -0.60 -17.35 4.75
N ASP A 192 -1.07 -17.47 5.97
CA ASP A 192 -2.46 -17.82 6.25
C ASP A 192 -3.42 -16.66 5.89
N ALA A 193 -4.71 -16.86 6.08
CA ALA A 193 -5.71 -15.87 5.72
C ALA A 193 -5.59 -14.57 6.53
N LYS A 194 -5.21 -14.65 7.82
CA LYS A 194 -5.08 -13.48 8.69
C LYS A 194 -3.81 -12.69 8.38
N GLU A 195 -2.68 -13.38 8.18
CA GLU A 195 -1.41 -12.78 7.76
C GLU A 195 -1.56 -12.10 6.39
N THR A 196 -2.20 -12.80 5.44
CA THR A 196 -2.49 -12.24 4.11
C THR A 196 -3.34 -10.98 4.20
N LEU A 197 -4.40 -11.00 5.02
CA LEU A 197 -5.28 -9.84 5.19
C LEU A 197 -4.56 -8.68 5.90
N ARG A 198 -3.71 -8.96 6.90
CA ARG A 198 -2.91 -7.94 7.58
C ARG A 198 -2.01 -7.20 6.59
N ARG A 199 -1.23 -7.94 5.80
CA ARG A 199 -0.37 -7.39 4.76
C ARG A 199 -1.16 -6.57 3.74
N ALA A 200 -2.28 -7.11 3.24
CA ALA A 200 -3.16 -6.42 2.31
C ALA A 200 -3.75 -5.13 2.91
N ALA A 201 -4.15 -5.13 4.18
CA ALA A 201 -4.74 -3.97 4.86
C ALA A 201 -3.74 -2.83 5.03
N LEU A 202 -2.49 -3.13 5.39
CA LEU A 202 -1.42 -2.14 5.49
C LEU A 202 -1.08 -1.53 4.14
N ILE A 203 -1.02 -2.33 3.08
CA ILE A 203 -0.68 -1.87 1.73
C ILE A 203 -1.84 -1.07 1.09
N LEU A 204 -3.06 -1.62 1.11
CA LEU A 204 -4.21 -1.06 0.41
C LEU A 204 -4.93 0.03 1.19
N ALA A 205 -5.05 -0.13 2.51
CA ALA A 205 -5.88 0.73 3.34
C ALA A 205 -5.09 1.56 4.36
N GLY A 206 -3.77 1.34 4.47
CA GLY A 206 -2.91 2.06 5.42
C GLY A 206 -3.29 1.84 6.88
N ARG A 207 -3.96 0.73 7.21
CA ARG A 207 -4.43 0.41 8.56
C ARG A 207 -4.33 -1.07 8.88
N LEU A 208 -4.43 -1.41 10.16
CA LEU A 208 -4.61 -2.80 10.56
C LEU A 208 -6.04 -3.28 10.21
N PRO A 209 -6.22 -4.59 9.93
CA PRO A 209 -7.54 -5.16 9.75
C PRO A 209 -8.35 -5.13 11.05
N LEU A 210 -9.65 -4.98 10.92
CA LEU A 210 -10.58 -5.08 12.05
C LEU A 210 -10.77 -6.54 12.46
N GLU A 211 -11.13 -6.80 13.71
CA GLU A 211 -11.38 -8.16 14.20
C GLU A 211 -12.51 -8.87 13.42
N SER A 212 -13.51 -8.12 12.95
CA SER A 212 -14.57 -8.64 12.08
C SER A 212 -14.05 -9.07 10.73
N GLU A 213 -13.09 -8.32 10.16
CA GLU A 213 -12.44 -8.63 8.89
C GLU A 213 -11.52 -9.86 9.02
N LEU A 214 -10.76 -9.97 10.12
CA LEU A 214 -9.94 -11.14 10.44
C LEU A 214 -10.79 -12.41 10.64
N THR A 215 -11.94 -12.28 11.30
CA THR A 215 -12.89 -13.37 11.48
C THR A 215 -13.48 -13.81 10.13
N LEU A 216 -13.86 -12.87 9.30
CA LEU A 216 -14.36 -13.15 7.94
C LEU A 216 -13.32 -13.87 7.09
N ALA A 217 -12.10 -13.34 7.05
CA ALA A 217 -11.00 -13.92 6.28
C ALA A 217 -10.66 -15.35 6.71
N ALA A 218 -10.68 -15.62 8.02
CA ALA A 218 -10.40 -16.96 8.56
C ALA A 218 -11.52 -17.98 8.29
N SER A 219 -12.70 -17.56 7.85
CA SER A 219 -13.86 -18.45 7.68
C SER A 219 -13.77 -19.33 6.42
N SER A 220 -13.18 -18.82 5.32
CA SER A 220 -13.02 -19.51 4.03
C SER A 220 -12.17 -18.67 3.05
N GLU A 221 -11.76 -19.24 1.94
CA GLU A 221 -11.11 -18.48 0.86
C GLU A 221 -12.01 -17.37 0.30
N GLU A 222 -13.30 -17.63 0.16
CA GLU A 222 -14.27 -16.59 -0.24
C GLU A 222 -14.40 -15.51 0.85
N GLY A 223 -14.33 -15.87 2.14
CA GLY A 223 -14.28 -14.95 3.25
C GLY A 223 -13.05 -14.03 3.19
N LEU A 224 -11.89 -14.58 2.86
CA LEU A 224 -10.68 -13.80 2.64
C LEU A 224 -10.84 -12.86 1.43
N ARG A 225 -11.37 -13.34 0.30
CA ARG A 225 -11.67 -12.52 -0.89
C ARG A 225 -12.55 -11.32 -0.54
N LEU A 226 -13.65 -11.56 0.17
CA LEU A 226 -14.58 -10.50 0.58
C LEU A 226 -13.94 -9.51 1.56
N ALA A 227 -13.11 -9.99 2.47
CA ALA A 227 -12.37 -9.14 3.40
C ALA A 227 -11.39 -8.22 2.64
N VAL A 228 -10.63 -8.76 1.68
CA VAL A 228 -9.71 -7.99 0.83
C VAL A 228 -10.46 -6.95 -0.01
N LEU A 229 -11.58 -7.31 -0.65
CA LEU A 229 -12.43 -6.35 -1.37
C LEU A 229 -12.95 -5.24 -0.46
N GLY A 230 -13.24 -5.57 0.81
CA GLY A 230 -13.68 -4.61 1.82
C GLY A 230 -12.63 -3.55 2.16
N LEU A 231 -11.33 -3.84 2.02
CA LEU A 231 -10.24 -2.88 2.24
C LEU A 231 -10.16 -1.79 1.18
N MET A 232 -10.70 -2.06 -0.02
CA MET A 232 -10.58 -1.16 -1.18
C MET A 232 -11.60 -0.02 -1.14
N GLN A 233 -11.61 0.73 -0.03
CA GLN A 233 -12.52 1.84 0.23
C GLN A 233 -11.83 2.93 1.06
N GLY A 234 -12.28 4.17 0.88
CA GLY A 234 -11.83 5.31 1.69
C GLY A 234 -10.47 5.86 1.29
N GLU A 235 -9.97 6.79 2.10
CA GLU A 235 -8.78 7.59 1.81
C GLU A 235 -7.51 6.74 1.65
N GLY A 236 -7.31 5.73 2.49
CA GLY A 236 -6.13 4.86 2.40
C GLY A 236 -6.04 4.11 1.07
N PHE A 237 -7.17 3.63 0.53
CA PHE A 237 -7.19 2.99 -0.78
C PHE A 237 -6.97 3.99 -1.92
N HIS A 238 -7.56 5.17 -1.81
CA HIS A 238 -7.30 6.27 -2.74
C HIS A 238 -5.80 6.61 -2.80
N ASP A 239 -5.17 6.80 -1.65
CA ASP A 239 -3.73 7.09 -1.56
C ASP A 239 -2.87 5.96 -2.13
N PHE A 240 -3.26 4.69 -1.91
CA PHE A 240 -2.61 3.55 -2.56
C PHE A 240 -2.67 3.66 -4.09
N LEU A 241 -3.83 3.95 -4.66
CA LEU A 241 -4.01 4.07 -6.10
C LEU A 241 -3.18 5.21 -6.69
N ILE A 242 -3.24 6.40 -6.08
CA ILE A 242 -2.48 7.58 -6.52
C ILE A 242 -0.97 7.32 -6.47
N ARG A 243 -0.47 6.82 -5.34
CA ARG A 243 0.95 6.51 -5.16
C ARG A 243 1.43 5.47 -6.16
N SER A 244 0.71 4.35 -6.28
CA SER A 244 1.09 3.25 -7.16
C SER A 244 1.05 3.63 -8.63
N ALA A 245 0.07 4.42 -9.04
CA ALA A 245 0.01 4.95 -10.40
C ALA A 245 1.13 5.96 -10.67
N ASN A 246 1.48 6.82 -9.69
CA ASN A 246 2.60 7.75 -9.82
C ASN A 246 3.96 7.04 -9.92
N ASP A 247 4.16 5.92 -9.22
CA ASP A 247 5.38 5.09 -9.34
C ASP A 247 5.59 4.56 -10.77
N ARG A 248 4.53 4.55 -11.59
CA ARG A 248 4.57 4.16 -13.01
C ARG A 248 4.63 5.34 -13.94
N LEU A 249 3.80 6.36 -13.72
CA LEU A 249 3.63 7.49 -14.63
C LEU A 249 4.53 8.68 -14.29
N HIS A 250 5.02 8.78 -13.06
CA HIS A 250 5.94 9.83 -12.56
C HIS A 250 5.43 11.26 -12.80
N THR A 251 4.14 11.47 -12.63
CA THR A 251 3.51 12.76 -12.90
C THR A 251 3.73 13.81 -11.80
N ASP A 252 4.11 13.37 -10.58
CA ASP A 252 4.51 14.26 -9.48
C ASP A 252 5.73 15.14 -9.82
N ALA A 253 6.50 14.78 -10.84
CA ALA A 253 7.56 15.63 -11.38
C ALA A 253 7.06 17.04 -11.72
N PHE A 254 5.78 17.18 -12.11
CA PHE A 254 5.17 18.46 -12.47
C PHE A 254 4.74 19.29 -11.25
N VAL A 255 4.58 18.67 -10.08
CA VAL A 255 4.36 19.40 -8.81
C VAL A 255 5.67 19.89 -8.23
N ASN A 256 6.66 18.99 -8.15
CA ASN A 256 7.88 19.18 -7.36
C ASN A 256 9.11 19.52 -8.21
N GLY A 257 8.99 19.52 -9.54
CA GLY A 257 10.10 19.68 -10.46
C GLY A 257 10.68 21.08 -10.52
N SER A 258 11.92 21.19 -11.00
CA SER A 258 12.59 22.44 -11.24
C SER A 258 11.82 23.27 -12.29
N PHE A 259 11.83 24.57 -12.12
CA PHE A 259 11.09 25.56 -12.87
C PHE A 259 11.05 25.39 -14.41
N SER A 260 12.01 24.66 -15.00
CA SER A 260 12.10 24.52 -16.47
C SER A 260 11.12 23.53 -17.09
N GLU A 261 10.74 22.45 -16.36
CA GLU A 261 9.79 21.45 -16.89
C GLU A 261 8.32 21.89 -16.67
N VAL A 262 8.09 22.82 -15.76
CA VAL A 262 6.76 23.31 -15.36
C VAL A 262 6.49 24.72 -15.89
N SER A 263 7.52 25.46 -16.33
CA SER A 263 7.39 26.84 -16.77
C SER A 263 6.45 27.01 -17.96
N ASP A 264 6.44 26.03 -18.87
CA ASP A 264 5.63 26.10 -20.08
C ASP A 264 4.13 25.90 -19.77
N LEU A 265 3.81 24.98 -18.86
CA LEU A 265 2.45 24.84 -18.36
C LEU A 265 2.00 26.05 -17.52
N ASN A 266 2.92 26.72 -16.81
CA ASN A 266 2.63 27.95 -16.05
C ASN A 266 2.35 29.13 -16.95
N GLY A 267 3.05 29.28 -18.07
CA GLY A 267 2.82 30.36 -19.04
C GLY A 267 1.40 30.32 -19.60
N LEU A 268 0.90 29.13 -19.84
CA LEU A 268 -0.45 28.91 -20.35
C LEU A 268 -1.56 29.24 -19.36
N ALA A 269 -1.35 28.95 -18.09
CA ALA A 269 -2.33 29.25 -17.07
C ALA A 269 -2.37 30.76 -16.78
N GLY A 270 -1.23 31.46 -16.87
CA GLY A 270 -1.11 32.87 -16.56
C GLY A 270 -2.02 33.76 -17.41
N ASP A 271 -2.12 33.51 -18.70
CA ASP A 271 -2.92 34.33 -19.63
C ASP A 271 -4.42 33.99 -19.60
N ARG A 272 -4.81 32.88 -19.00
CA ARG A 272 -6.18 32.33 -19.10
C ARG A 272 -6.93 32.18 -17.79
N TYR A 273 -6.26 32.51 -16.70
CA TYR A 273 -6.88 32.38 -15.37
C TYR A 273 -7.97 33.45 -15.19
N PRO A 274 -9.22 33.09 -14.97
CA PRO A 274 -10.35 34.04 -14.96
C PRO A 274 -10.35 35.03 -13.80
N MET A 275 -9.44 34.88 -12.84
CA MET A 275 -9.42 35.69 -11.62
C MET A 275 -8.42 36.83 -11.60
N GLY A 276 -7.71 37.08 -12.69
CA GLY A 276 -6.79 38.21 -12.84
C GLY A 276 -5.44 38.04 -12.12
N GLU A 277 -4.50 38.94 -12.47
CA GLU A 277 -3.10 38.91 -12.05
C GLU A 277 -2.85 38.82 -10.52
N THR A 278 -3.79 39.23 -9.70
CA THR A 278 -3.66 39.27 -8.26
C THR A 278 -3.72 37.89 -7.57
N LEU A 279 -4.38 36.91 -8.13
CA LEU A 279 -4.46 35.55 -7.57
C LEU A 279 -3.28 34.69 -8.01
N TRP A 280 -2.72 34.93 -9.16
CA TRP A 280 -1.47 34.29 -9.58
C TRP A 280 -0.28 34.68 -8.72
N ALA A 281 -0.30 35.86 -8.13
CA ALA A 281 0.73 36.28 -7.19
C ALA A 281 0.71 35.48 -5.88
N LEU A 282 -0.33 34.69 -5.64
CA LEU A 282 -0.41 33.79 -4.51
C LEU A 282 0.26 32.45 -4.86
N GLU A 283 1.33 32.14 -4.16
CA GLU A 283 2.09 30.88 -4.28
C GLU A 283 1.20 29.63 -4.27
N GLY A 284 0.10 29.68 -3.50
CA GLY A 284 -0.91 28.64 -3.41
C GLY A 284 -1.68 28.37 -4.73
N ALA A 285 -1.93 29.39 -5.56
CA ALA A 285 -2.63 29.20 -6.83
C ALA A 285 -1.81 28.40 -7.84
N ILE A 286 -0.50 28.69 -7.90
CA ILE A 286 0.44 27.95 -8.76
C ILE A 286 0.53 26.50 -8.34
N TRP A 287 0.64 26.26 -7.03
CA TRP A 287 0.69 24.92 -6.48
C TRP A 287 -0.61 24.14 -6.71
N GLY A 288 -1.76 24.78 -6.50
CA GLY A 288 -3.06 24.16 -6.76
C GLY A 288 -3.30 23.80 -8.23
N TYR A 289 -2.84 24.65 -9.16
CA TYR A 289 -2.87 24.36 -10.59
C TYR A 289 -1.93 23.22 -10.97
N ARG A 290 -0.68 23.23 -10.47
CA ARG A 290 0.29 22.15 -10.69
C ARG A 290 -0.22 20.82 -10.18
N THR A 291 -0.79 20.81 -8.98
CA THR A 291 -1.45 19.64 -8.39
C THR A 291 -2.56 19.14 -9.29
N GLY A 292 -3.40 20.05 -9.81
CA GLY A 292 -4.50 19.72 -10.71
C GLY A 292 -4.05 19.04 -11.99
N ILE A 293 -2.97 19.53 -12.62
CA ILE A 293 -2.40 18.94 -13.83
C ILE A 293 -1.68 17.63 -13.54
N ALA A 294 -0.80 17.61 -12.52
CA ALA A 294 0.01 16.43 -12.22
C ALA A 294 -0.81 15.23 -11.78
N ARG A 295 -1.87 15.47 -11.01
CA ARG A 295 -2.71 14.39 -10.50
C ARG A 295 -3.81 13.92 -11.44
N ALA A 296 -4.18 14.71 -12.45
CA ALA A 296 -5.31 14.39 -13.33
C ALA A 296 -5.29 12.94 -13.87
N PRO A 297 -4.19 12.40 -14.45
CA PRO A 297 -4.16 11.02 -14.92
C PRO A 297 -4.19 9.98 -13.79
N LEU A 298 -3.64 10.30 -12.62
CA LEU A 298 -3.68 9.43 -11.45
C LEU A 298 -5.09 9.37 -10.88
N GLU A 299 -5.75 10.51 -10.76
CA GLU A 299 -7.14 10.63 -10.32
C GLU A 299 -8.13 9.96 -11.28
N LEU A 300 -7.84 9.98 -12.59
CA LEU A 300 -8.62 9.23 -13.57
C LEU A 300 -8.55 7.73 -13.29
N ILE A 301 -7.34 7.20 -13.08
CA ILE A 301 -7.15 5.79 -12.74
C ILE A 301 -7.88 5.45 -11.43
N ALA A 302 -7.71 6.27 -10.39
CA ALA A 302 -8.37 6.07 -9.11
C ALA A 302 -9.91 6.14 -9.26
N TYR A 303 -10.44 7.13 -9.95
CA TYR A 303 -11.88 7.29 -10.19
C TYR A 303 -12.50 6.08 -10.90
N VAL A 304 -11.83 5.54 -11.93
CA VAL A 304 -12.28 4.35 -12.65
C VAL A 304 -12.36 3.14 -11.72
N ILE A 305 -11.33 2.92 -10.89
CA ILE A 305 -11.25 1.76 -10.01
C ILE A 305 -12.23 1.88 -8.83
N GLU A 306 -12.28 3.02 -8.18
CA GLU A 306 -13.14 3.25 -7.00
C GLU A 306 -14.63 3.19 -7.33
N ASN A 307 -15.00 3.51 -8.56
CA ASN A 307 -16.38 3.47 -9.04
C ASN A 307 -16.74 2.18 -9.79
N ASP A 308 -15.93 1.11 -9.67
CA ASP A 308 -16.14 -0.20 -10.31
C ASP A 308 -16.38 -0.10 -11.84
N ARG A 309 -15.73 0.90 -12.49
CA ARG A 309 -15.83 1.08 -13.94
C ARG A 309 -14.83 0.16 -14.64
N PRO A 310 -15.10 -0.26 -15.88
CA PRO A 310 -14.15 -1.07 -16.64
C PRO A 310 -12.81 -0.33 -16.79
N TYR A 311 -11.71 -0.99 -16.49
CA TYR A 311 -10.35 -0.40 -16.53
C TYR A 311 -9.97 0.12 -17.93
N SER A 312 -10.64 -0.36 -18.99
CA SER A 312 -10.52 0.20 -20.34
C SER A 312 -10.79 1.71 -20.39
N GLU A 313 -11.59 2.23 -19.46
CA GLU A 313 -11.92 3.64 -19.39
C GLU A 313 -10.72 4.53 -19.05
N VAL A 314 -9.66 3.98 -18.47
CA VAL A 314 -8.38 4.67 -18.29
C VAL A 314 -7.83 5.24 -19.62
N LEU A 315 -8.10 4.57 -20.75
CA LEU A 315 -7.73 5.03 -22.09
C LEU A 315 -8.90 5.58 -22.90
N THR A 316 -10.13 5.17 -22.62
CA THR A 316 -11.29 5.52 -23.44
C THR A 316 -12.19 6.57 -22.79
N ALA A 317 -11.80 7.14 -21.63
CA ALA A 317 -12.56 8.21 -21.01
C ALA A 317 -12.68 9.42 -21.96
N ASP A 318 -13.91 9.92 -22.12
CA ASP A 318 -14.22 11.14 -22.86
C ASP A 318 -14.21 12.39 -21.97
N TYR A 319 -13.47 12.32 -20.86
CA TYR A 319 -13.29 13.37 -19.85
C TYR A 319 -11.87 13.28 -19.25
N THR A 320 -11.46 14.33 -18.55
CA THR A 320 -10.28 14.35 -17.67
C THR A 320 -10.71 14.64 -16.23
N MET A 321 -9.83 14.44 -15.26
CA MET A 321 -10.10 14.84 -13.89
C MET A 321 -9.67 16.28 -13.67
N VAL A 322 -10.53 17.05 -13.05
CA VAL A 322 -10.28 18.48 -12.77
C VAL A 322 -10.42 18.76 -11.28
N ASN A 323 -9.53 19.59 -10.75
CA ASN A 323 -9.70 20.24 -9.46
C ASN A 323 -10.27 21.66 -9.62
N TRP A 324 -10.43 22.38 -8.51
CA TRP A 324 -10.96 23.75 -8.54
C TRP A 324 -10.19 24.66 -9.52
N PHE A 325 -8.86 24.56 -9.58
CA PHE A 325 -8.00 25.38 -10.44
C PHE A 325 -8.11 25.00 -11.91
N THR A 326 -7.94 23.72 -12.23
CA THR A 326 -8.01 23.24 -13.62
C THR A 326 -9.40 23.29 -14.20
N SER A 327 -10.45 23.19 -13.38
CA SER A 327 -11.83 23.36 -13.85
C SER A 327 -12.07 24.76 -14.40
N GLN A 328 -11.43 25.78 -13.85
CA GLN A 328 -11.50 27.16 -14.33
C GLN A 328 -10.74 27.33 -15.65
N VAL A 329 -9.50 26.80 -15.70
CA VAL A 329 -8.62 26.91 -16.87
C VAL A 329 -9.21 26.16 -18.08
N PHE A 330 -9.68 24.95 -17.87
CA PHE A 330 -10.29 24.10 -18.90
C PHE A 330 -11.72 24.51 -19.24
N ARG A 331 -12.33 25.42 -18.48
CA ARG A 331 -13.75 25.81 -18.62
C ARG A 331 -14.65 24.59 -18.63
N SER A 332 -14.35 23.63 -17.75
CA SER A 332 -14.98 22.31 -17.72
C SER A 332 -16.50 22.37 -17.47
N GLY A 333 -16.99 23.45 -16.88
CA GLY A 333 -18.37 23.60 -16.48
C GLY A 333 -18.76 22.80 -15.25
N VAL A 334 -17.76 22.25 -14.53
CA VAL A 334 -17.94 21.47 -13.30
C VAL A 334 -17.49 22.31 -12.12
N GLU A 335 -18.36 22.42 -11.12
CA GLU A 335 -18.00 22.99 -9.82
C GLU A 335 -17.40 21.88 -8.96
N VAL A 336 -16.16 22.02 -8.52
CA VAL A 336 -15.40 21.03 -7.76
C VAL A 336 -14.56 21.70 -6.69
N GLY A 337 -14.63 21.20 -5.47
CA GLY A 337 -13.79 21.63 -4.36
C GLY A 337 -13.80 23.14 -4.09
N SER A 338 -12.68 23.63 -3.58
CA SER A 338 -12.45 25.04 -3.29
C SER A 338 -11.00 25.43 -3.52
N PHE A 339 -10.70 26.72 -3.44
CA PHE A 339 -9.33 27.24 -3.51
C PHE A 339 -8.41 26.63 -2.43
N ASP A 340 -8.95 26.35 -1.24
CA ASP A 340 -8.18 25.87 -0.10
C ASP A 340 -7.90 24.35 -0.16
N ASP A 341 -8.58 23.61 -1.04
CA ASP A 341 -8.38 22.17 -1.19
C ASP A 341 -8.18 21.76 -2.66
N PRO A 342 -6.95 21.80 -3.16
CA PRO A 342 -6.62 21.45 -4.53
C PRO A 342 -6.60 19.95 -4.82
N LYS A 343 -6.79 19.11 -3.81
CA LYS A 343 -6.78 17.64 -3.96
C LYS A 343 -8.15 17.03 -4.20
N ILE A 344 -9.22 17.83 -4.20
CA ILE A 344 -10.56 17.36 -4.57
C ILE A 344 -10.72 17.40 -6.08
N PHE A 345 -11.05 16.28 -6.68
CA PHE A 345 -11.22 16.12 -8.13
C PHE A 345 -12.61 15.62 -8.51
N ALA A 346 -13.02 15.97 -9.74
CA ALA A 346 -14.23 15.46 -10.37
C ALA A 346 -14.01 15.30 -11.89
N PRO A 347 -14.78 14.42 -12.56
CA PRO A 347 -14.76 14.32 -14.01
C PRO A 347 -15.21 15.64 -14.66
N GLY A 348 -14.44 16.13 -15.60
CA GLY A 348 -14.73 17.34 -16.37
C GLY A 348 -14.13 17.25 -17.77
N GLN A 349 -14.57 18.12 -18.67
CA GLN A 349 -14.04 18.16 -20.02
C GLN A 349 -13.12 19.36 -20.19
N ASN A 350 -12.03 19.15 -20.90
CA ASN A 350 -11.25 20.26 -21.41
C ASN A 350 -11.94 20.81 -22.69
N ARG A 351 -12.47 22.02 -22.59
CA ARG A 351 -13.16 22.67 -23.70
C ARG A 351 -12.22 23.58 -24.52
N GLY A 352 -11.00 23.12 -24.71
CA GLY A 352 -10.05 23.74 -25.58
C GLY A 352 -9.29 24.92 -24.98
N SER A 353 -9.48 25.27 -23.71
CA SER A 353 -8.81 26.44 -23.10
C SER A 353 -7.30 26.35 -23.08
N VAL A 354 -6.77 25.13 -22.96
CA VAL A 354 -5.32 24.83 -22.91
C VAL A 354 -4.81 24.33 -24.26
N ALA A 355 -5.70 23.81 -25.09
CA ALA A 355 -5.35 23.27 -26.41
C ALA A 355 -5.06 24.38 -27.43
N HIS A 356 -5.50 25.59 -27.14
CA HIS A 356 -5.42 26.69 -28.08
C HIS A 356 -5.01 27.98 -27.41
N ASP A 357 -3.95 28.58 -27.93
CA ASP A 357 -3.60 29.96 -27.63
C ASP A 357 -4.44 30.89 -28.52
N ASP A 358 -5.33 31.66 -27.89
CA ASP A 358 -6.10 32.71 -28.60
C ASP A 358 -5.18 33.86 -29.08
N GLN A 359 -3.91 33.86 -28.68
CA GLN A 359 -2.97 34.90 -28.97
C GLN A 359 -1.76 34.37 -29.70
N TYR A 360 -1.77 34.54 -31.01
CA TYR A 360 -0.60 34.68 -31.84
C TYR A 360 0.44 33.56 -31.80
N PHE A 361 0.19 32.43 -32.40
CA PHE A 361 1.30 31.74 -33.05
C PHE A 361 1.81 32.61 -34.20
N SER A 362 2.71 33.52 -33.88
CA SER A 362 3.48 34.19 -34.89
C SER A 362 4.64 33.27 -35.28
N GLU A 363 4.42 32.40 -36.26
CA GLU A 363 5.51 31.72 -36.91
C GLU A 363 6.38 32.75 -37.60
N SER A 364 7.58 32.97 -37.08
CA SER A 364 8.61 33.64 -37.86
C SER A 364 9.22 32.61 -38.81
N VAL A 365 8.64 32.50 -39.98
CA VAL A 365 9.20 31.64 -41.04
C VAL A 365 10.39 32.36 -41.67
N PRO A 366 11.63 31.83 -41.54
CA PRO A 366 12.79 32.45 -42.17
C PRO A 366 12.56 32.63 -43.65
N GLY A 367 12.58 33.90 -44.10
CA GLY A 367 12.42 34.24 -45.52
C GLY A 367 10.97 34.51 -45.99
N PHE A 368 9.95 34.22 -45.17
CA PHE A 368 8.53 34.44 -45.52
C PHE A 368 7.81 35.44 -44.61
N GLY A 369 8.47 35.97 -43.60
CA GLY A 369 7.87 36.91 -42.65
C GLY A 369 7.09 36.17 -41.51
N THR A 370 6.43 36.94 -40.70
CA THR A 370 5.59 36.43 -39.59
C THR A 370 4.24 35.98 -40.13
N ARG A 371 3.93 34.71 -40.07
CA ARG A 371 2.60 34.19 -40.36
C ARG A 371 1.79 34.20 -39.05
N VAL A 372 0.72 34.95 -39.00
CA VAL A 372 -0.21 35.00 -37.88
C VAL A 372 -1.28 33.97 -38.16
N LEU A 373 -1.33 32.91 -37.33
CA LEU A 373 -2.45 31.98 -37.34
C LEU A 373 -3.50 32.54 -36.36
N GLU A 374 -4.50 33.25 -36.91
CA GLU A 374 -5.65 33.67 -36.12
C GLU A 374 -6.59 32.49 -35.92
N HIS A 375 -6.64 31.98 -34.72
CA HIS A 375 -7.71 31.12 -34.25
C HIS A 375 -8.64 31.86 -33.30
N SER A 376 -9.82 32.16 -33.78
CA SER A 376 -10.90 32.71 -32.97
C SER A 376 -11.81 31.57 -32.51
N GLY A 377 -11.62 31.05 -31.32
CA GLY A 377 -12.58 30.16 -30.71
C GLY A 377 -11.99 29.02 -29.88
N PHE A 378 -12.81 28.52 -28.98
CA PHE A 378 -12.52 27.31 -28.20
C PHE A 378 -12.75 26.09 -29.08
N ILE A 379 -11.77 25.20 -29.10
CA ILE A 379 -11.87 23.91 -29.76
C ILE A 379 -12.11 22.87 -28.71
N GLU A 380 -13.25 22.19 -28.75
CA GLU A 380 -13.43 20.93 -28.05
C GLU A 380 -12.58 19.89 -28.76
N TYR A 381 -11.68 19.25 -28.03
CA TYR A 381 -10.91 18.15 -28.58
C TYR A 381 -11.29 16.82 -27.95
N PRO A 382 -11.11 15.71 -28.69
CA PRO A 382 -11.48 14.39 -28.20
C PRO A 382 -10.57 14.00 -27.04
N HIS A 383 -11.18 13.49 -25.96
CA HIS A 383 -10.46 12.88 -24.86
C HIS A 383 -10.15 11.41 -25.19
N ALA A 384 -9.01 10.94 -24.71
CA ALA A 384 -8.55 9.55 -24.79
C ALA A 384 -7.88 9.13 -23.48
N GLY A 385 -8.55 9.39 -22.38
CA GLY A 385 -8.09 9.07 -21.05
C GLY A 385 -6.67 9.60 -20.78
N VAL A 386 -5.77 8.74 -20.30
CA VAL A 386 -4.37 9.09 -20.00
C VAL A 386 -3.59 9.47 -21.26
N LEU A 387 -3.91 8.92 -22.44
CA LEU A 387 -3.10 9.11 -23.65
C LEU A 387 -2.99 10.56 -24.13
N ASN A 388 -3.99 11.38 -23.87
CA ASN A 388 -3.97 12.82 -24.20
C ASN A 388 -3.96 13.73 -22.96
N ASP A 389 -3.67 13.17 -21.78
CA ASP A 389 -3.42 14.00 -20.61
C ASP A 389 -2.18 14.90 -20.80
N LEU A 390 -2.26 16.13 -20.32
CA LEU A 390 -1.19 17.10 -20.54
C LEU A 390 0.15 16.66 -19.95
N THR A 391 0.13 16.05 -18.75
CA THR A 391 1.37 15.57 -18.12
C THR A 391 1.96 14.38 -18.85
N TRP A 392 1.11 13.46 -19.35
CA TRP A 392 1.56 12.35 -20.20
C TRP A 392 2.22 12.84 -21.47
N LEU A 393 1.58 13.75 -22.20
CA LEU A 393 2.09 14.30 -23.46
C LEU A 393 3.35 15.14 -23.26
N HIS A 394 3.43 15.89 -22.17
CA HIS A 394 4.61 16.72 -21.84
C HIS A 394 5.77 15.89 -21.27
N ARG A 395 5.49 14.80 -20.56
CA ARG A 395 6.50 13.87 -20.08
C ARG A 395 7.27 13.21 -21.22
N TYR A 396 6.60 12.95 -22.31
CA TYR A 396 7.16 12.34 -23.51
C TYR A 396 7.00 13.26 -24.72
N PRO A 397 7.71 14.41 -24.71
CA PRO A 397 7.51 15.42 -25.75
C PRO A 397 7.96 14.91 -27.11
N THR A 398 7.31 15.39 -28.15
CA THR A 398 7.83 15.24 -29.51
C THR A 398 9.05 16.14 -29.70
N THR A 399 10.01 15.68 -30.50
CA THR A 399 11.21 16.47 -30.90
C THR A 399 11.48 16.27 -32.37
N GLU A 400 12.39 17.06 -32.94
CA GLU A 400 12.81 16.95 -34.35
C GLU A 400 13.21 15.55 -34.78
N THR A 401 13.82 14.78 -33.85
CA THR A 401 14.34 13.47 -34.17
C THR A 401 13.42 12.34 -33.72
N ASN A 402 12.66 12.50 -32.61
CA ASN A 402 11.85 11.42 -32.11
C ASN A 402 10.43 11.36 -32.71
N ARG A 403 9.83 12.48 -33.13
CA ARG A 403 8.55 12.53 -33.85
C ARG A 403 7.47 11.66 -33.19
N ASN A 404 7.13 11.91 -31.93
CA ASN A 404 6.20 11.13 -31.09
C ASN A 404 6.63 9.70 -30.77
N ARG A 405 7.79 9.23 -31.19
CA ARG A 405 8.26 7.87 -30.90
C ARG A 405 8.43 7.60 -29.41
N ALA A 406 8.78 8.61 -28.61
CA ALA A 406 8.81 8.48 -27.17
C ALA A 406 7.40 8.20 -26.60
N ARG A 407 6.37 8.93 -27.05
CA ARG A 407 4.97 8.69 -26.69
C ARG A 407 4.54 7.27 -27.08
N ALA A 408 4.86 6.84 -28.30
CA ALA A 408 4.55 5.50 -28.78
C ALA A 408 5.22 4.40 -27.96
N ARG A 409 6.54 4.54 -27.65
CA ARG A 409 7.26 3.58 -26.81
C ARG A 409 6.59 3.37 -25.45
N TRP A 410 6.31 4.48 -24.76
CA TRP A 410 5.73 4.42 -23.42
C TRP A 410 4.24 3.98 -23.43
N THR A 411 3.52 4.22 -24.53
CA THR A 411 2.20 3.65 -24.78
C THR A 411 2.26 2.12 -24.83
N PHE A 412 3.20 1.55 -25.61
CA PHE A 412 3.43 0.11 -25.64
C PHE A 412 3.85 -0.44 -24.28
N TYR A 413 4.74 0.26 -23.59
CA TYR A 413 5.26 -0.19 -22.28
C TYR A 413 4.17 -0.27 -21.20
N HIS A 414 3.42 0.83 -21.00
CA HIS A 414 2.46 0.92 -19.92
C HIS A 414 1.13 0.23 -20.20
N PHE A 415 0.69 0.24 -21.45
CA PHE A 415 -0.67 -0.20 -21.80
C PHE A 415 -0.73 -1.45 -22.69
N LEU A 416 0.41 -1.90 -23.21
CA LEU A 416 0.51 -3.17 -23.95
C LEU A 416 1.61 -4.09 -23.39
N GLY A 417 2.31 -3.69 -22.33
CA GLY A 417 3.28 -4.51 -21.61
C GLY A 417 4.56 -4.86 -22.39
N ILE A 418 4.88 -4.08 -23.43
CA ILE A 418 6.04 -4.33 -24.32
C ILE A 418 6.95 -3.11 -24.31
N ASP A 419 8.23 -3.29 -23.93
CA ASP A 419 9.26 -2.28 -24.24
C ASP A 419 9.86 -2.56 -25.62
N ILE A 420 9.52 -1.69 -26.57
CA ILE A 420 9.99 -1.84 -27.95
C ILE A 420 11.52 -1.71 -28.03
N GLU A 421 12.18 -0.95 -27.18
CA GLU A 421 13.65 -0.82 -27.19
C GLU A 421 14.38 -2.12 -26.82
N THR A 422 13.73 -2.99 -26.02
CA THR A 422 14.30 -4.29 -25.65
C THR A 422 13.84 -5.42 -26.58
N SER A 423 12.88 -5.16 -27.48
CA SER A 423 12.32 -6.18 -28.37
C SER A 423 13.28 -6.64 -29.48
N ALA A 424 14.31 -5.84 -29.79
CA ALA A 424 15.38 -6.21 -30.72
C ALA A 424 16.67 -5.46 -30.35
N PRO A 425 17.85 -6.09 -30.56
CA PRO A 425 19.13 -5.40 -30.37
C PRO A 425 19.26 -4.24 -31.34
N ARG A 426 19.74 -3.10 -30.85
CA ARG A 426 20.06 -1.96 -31.71
C ARG A 426 21.17 -2.36 -32.69
N THR A 427 20.97 -2.01 -33.97
CA THR A 427 22.01 -2.29 -35.01
C THR A 427 23.31 -1.59 -34.67
N THR A 428 24.41 -2.30 -34.81
CA THR A 428 25.78 -1.79 -34.75
C THR A 428 26.43 -1.80 -36.15
N ASP A 429 25.70 -2.15 -37.20
CA ASP A 429 26.17 -2.18 -38.56
C ASP A 429 26.45 -0.76 -39.08
N PRO A 430 27.73 -0.42 -39.39
CA PRO A 430 28.07 0.92 -39.85
C PRO A 430 27.39 1.30 -41.17
N VAL A 431 27.03 0.34 -42.00
CA VAL A 431 26.34 0.58 -43.28
C VAL A 431 24.89 1.00 -43.01
N ALA A 432 24.22 0.29 -42.11
CA ALA A 432 22.86 0.63 -41.71
C ALA A 432 22.81 1.99 -40.99
N LEU A 433 23.81 2.29 -40.15
CA LEU A 433 23.91 3.56 -39.42
C LEU A 433 24.25 4.75 -40.32
N ALA A 434 24.91 4.52 -41.45
CA ALA A 434 25.24 5.53 -42.46
C ALA A 434 24.16 5.73 -43.53
N ASP A 435 23.09 4.93 -43.47
CA ASP A 435 21.97 5.03 -44.42
C ASP A 435 21.15 6.29 -44.16
N THR A 436 21.05 7.16 -45.16
CA THR A 436 20.30 8.41 -45.12
C THR A 436 19.04 8.38 -46.01
N ASP A 437 18.77 7.26 -46.71
CA ASP A 437 17.59 7.13 -47.58
C ASP A 437 16.38 6.59 -46.79
N ASN A 438 15.95 7.37 -45.80
CA ASN A 438 14.78 7.07 -44.97
C ASN A 438 14.89 5.69 -44.27
N PRO A 439 15.94 5.44 -43.46
CA PRO A 439 16.27 4.12 -42.95
C PRO A 439 15.16 3.54 -42.05
N THR A 440 14.43 4.38 -41.33
CA THR A 440 13.35 3.93 -40.46
C THR A 440 12.15 3.32 -41.20
N LEU A 441 12.00 3.68 -42.49
CA LEU A 441 10.95 3.14 -43.38
C LEU A 441 11.46 2.00 -44.26
N LYS A 442 12.75 2.03 -44.67
CA LYS A 442 13.26 1.19 -45.73
C LYS A 442 14.33 0.19 -45.30
N ASN A 443 15.11 0.48 -44.27
CA ASN A 443 16.24 -0.35 -43.88
C ASN A 443 15.79 -1.44 -42.90
N PRO A 444 15.96 -2.73 -43.25
CA PRO A 444 15.54 -3.83 -42.39
C PRO A 444 16.13 -3.81 -40.97
N ALA A 445 17.33 -3.25 -40.79
CA ALA A 445 17.96 -3.11 -39.49
C ALA A 445 17.27 -2.07 -38.58
N CYS A 446 16.47 -1.17 -39.13
CA CYS A 446 15.71 -0.13 -38.40
C CYS A 446 14.23 -0.46 -38.33
N THR A 447 13.64 -1.05 -39.38
CA THR A 447 12.21 -1.33 -39.45
C THR A 447 11.75 -2.36 -38.41
N VAL A 448 12.64 -3.21 -37.89
CA VAL A 448 12.34 -4.15 -36.80
C VAL A 448 11.58 -3.50 -35.63
N CYS A 449 11.97 -2.28 -35.23
CA CYS A 449 11.29 -1.50 -34.18
C CYS A 449 10.31 -0.49 -34.79
N HIS A 450 10.70 0.19 -35.87
CA HIS A 450 9.95 1.31 -36.43
C HIS A 450 8.64 0.88 -37.11
N ASP A 451 8.53 -0.37 -37.58
CA ASP A 451 7.31 -0.91 -38.14
C ASP A 451 6.15 -0.92 -37.14
N ARG A 452 6.45 -1.02 -35.83
CA ARG A 452 5.48 -0.93 -34.75
C ARG A 452 5.39 0.48 -34.15
N LEU A 453 6.55 1.09 -33.93
CA LEU A 453 6.66 2.36 -33.22
C LEU A 453 6.04 3.53 -34.01
N ASP A 454 6.35 3.61 -35.31
CA ASP A 454 5.99 4.76 -36.16
C ASP A 454 4.47 4.89 -36.40
N PRO A 455 3.69 3.81 -36.60
CA PRO A 455 2.25 3.92 -36.71
C PRO A 455 1.58 4.49 -35.44
N VAL A 456 1.98 4.03 -34.26
CA VAL A 456 1.48 4.56 -32.98
C VAL A 456 1.96 6.00 -32.75
N ALA A 457 3.18 6.34 -33.14
CA ALA A 457 3.66 7.71 -33.13
C ALA A 457 2.81 8.63 -34.02
N GLY A 458 2.36 8.11 -35.17
CA GLY A 458 1.44 8.80 -36.07
C GLY A 458 0.06 9.06 -35.45
N ALA A 459 -0.43 8.22 -34.58
CA ALA A 459 -1.71 8.45 -33.87
C ALA A 459 -1.65 9.68 -32.94
N TYR A 460 -0.45 10.11 -32.55
CA TYR A 460 -0.23 11.34 -31.78
C TYR A 460 -0.08 12.60 -32.66
N GLN A 461 -0.38 12.53 -33.93
CA GLN A 461 -0.16 13.59 -34.91
C GLN A 461 -0.82 14.94 -34.56
N ASN A 462 -1.90 14.92 -33.79
CA ASN A 462 -2.65 16.13 -33.42
C ASN A 462 -2.09 16.83 -32.17
N TYR A 463 -0.97 16.35 -31.60
CA TYR A 463 -0.42 16.89 -30.36
C TYR A 463 1.02 17.36 -30.56
N GLY A 464 1.26 18.64 -30.32
CA GLY A 464 2.57 19.28 -30.45
C GLY A 464 3.57 18.84 -29.37
N ASN A 465 4.73 19.50 -29.34
CA ASN A 465 5.80 19.28 -28.36
C ASN A 465 5.38 19.58 -26.94
N GLU A 466 4.52 20.56 -26.73
CA GLU A 466 3.97 20.94 -25.43
C GLU A 466 2.67 20.19 -25.06
N GLY A 467 2.27 19.22 -25.86
CA GLY A 467 1.09 18.40 -25.58
C GLY A 467 -0.24 19.03 -25.96
N PHE A 468 -0.23 20.18 -26.68
CA PHE A 468 -1.46 20.82 -27.11
C PHE A 468 -2.07 20.16 -28.33
N TYR A 469 -3.41 20.09 -28.30
CA TYR A 469 -4.17 19.62 -29.43
C TYR A 469 -4.14 20.62 -30.59
N ARG A 470 -3.93 20.12 -31.77
CA ARG A 470 -3.95 20.86 -33.03
C ARG A 470 -4.93 20.18 -33.96
N ASP A 471 -6.11 20.76 -34.15
CA ASP A 471 -7.19 20.25 -35.00
C ASP A 471 -6.76 20.16 -36.47
N LYS A 472 -7.59 20.58 -37.37
CA LYS A 472 -7.33 20.65 -38.81
C LYS A 472 -6.04 21.38 -39.22
N TRP A 473 -5.51 22.26 -38.37
CA TRP A 473 -4.22 22.94 -38.60
C TRP A 473 -3.05 22.08 -38.16
N GLY A 474 -3.32 21.23 -37.21
CA GLY A 474 -2.37 20.25 -36.73
C GLY A 474 -2.61 18.86 -37.27
N GLY A 475 -3.83 18.47 -37.65
CA GLY A 475 -4.18 17.11 -38.01
C GLY A 475 -3.36 16.51 -39.15
N LEU A 476 -3.74 16.77 -40.37
CA LEU A 476 -2.98 16.31 -41.55
C LEU A 476 -1.63 16.99 -41.70
N ASP A 477 -1.48 18.18 -41.16
CA ASP A 477 -0.28 19.06 -41.25
C ASP A 477 0.32 19.33 -39.85
N SER A 478 0.23 18.39 -38.96
CA SER A 478 0.51 18.57 -37.53
C SER A 478 1.96 18.38 -37.14
N LEU A 479 2.86 18.28 -38.06
CA LEU A 479 4.28 18.25 -37.72
C LEU A 479 4.63 19.50 -36.93
N PRO A 480 5.35 19.42 -35.82
CA PRO A 480 5.89 20.56 -35.11
C PRO A 480 6.67 21.46 -36.07
N ASP A 481 6.66 22.77 -35.81
CA ASP A 481 7.36 23.73 -36.66
C ASP A 481 8.84 23.43 -36.80
N THR A 482 9.46 22.88 -35.74
CA THR A 482 10.84 22.40 -35.77
C THR A 482 11.09 21.30 -36.79
N TYR A 483 10.07 20.49 -37.15
CA TYR A 483 10.16 19.52 -38.24
C TYR A 483 9.90 20.13 -39.62
N LYS A 484 8.99 21.10 -39.68
CA LYS A 484 8.63 21.80 -40.89
C LYS A 484 9.77 22.73 -41.32
N TYR A 485 10.42 23.37 -40.34
CA TYR A 485 11.42 24.39 -40.51
C TYR A 485 12.61 24.17 -39.59
N PRO A 486 13.44 23.13 -39.79
CA PRO A 486 14.62 22.93 -38.96
C PRO A 486 15.63 24.09 -39.12
N GLU A 487 16.45 24.36 -38.08
CA GLU A 487 17.42 25.50 -38.08
C GLU A 487 18.41 25.50 -39.26
N TRP A 488 18.68 24.35 -39.89
CA TRP A 488 19.55 24.18 -41.05
C TRP A 488 18.80 24.34 -42.37
N PHE A 489 17.59 24.84 -42.35
CA PHE A 489 16.71 24.94 -43.51
C PHE A 489 17.24 25.85 -44.63
N ASP A 490 17.41 25.31 -45.82
CA ASP A 490 17.59 26.09 -47.03
C ASP A 490 16.26 26.11 -47.81
N ILE A 491 15.69 27.33 -47.96
CA ILE A 491 14.43 27.58 -48.66
C ILE A 491 14.39 26.95 -50.07
N ALA A 492 15.54 26.63 -50.65
CA ALA A 492 15.68 26.02 -51.99
C ALA A 492 15.47 24.50 -52.01
N GLU A 493 15.40 23.82 -50.84
CA GLU A 493 15.29 22.35 -50.78
C GLU A 493 13.84 21.89 -50.98
N PRO A 494 13.56 21.08 -52.04
CA PRO A 494 12.20 20.61 -52.31
C PRO A 494 11.72 19.47 -51.38
N THR A 495 12.52 19.08 -50.40
CA THR A 495 12.26 17.94 -49.45
C THR A 495 11.48 18.31 -48.21
N LEU A 496 11.19 19.59 -48.02
CA LEU A 496 10.52 20.09 -46.83
C LEU A 496 9.02 19.82 -46.82
N TYR A 497 8.48 19.66 -45.61
CA TYR A 497 7.05 19.59 -45.45
C TYR A 497 6.38 20.90 -45.85
N ARG A 498 5.26 20.79 -46.58
CA ARG A 498 4.45 21.92 -47.02
C ARG A 498 3.09 21.85 -46.39
N GLU A 499 2.40 23.00 -46.37
CA GLU A 499 0.97 23.01 -45.99
C GLU A 499 0.19 21.94 -46.77
N GLY A 500 -0.53 21.07 -46.09
CA GLY A 500 -1.24 19.92 -46.63
C GLY A 500 -0.44 18.64 -46.79
N ASP A 501 0.84 18.61 -46.40
CA ASP A 501 1.59 17.37 -46.32
C ASP A 501 1.08 16.55 -45.14
N THR A 502 0.96 15.22 -45.33
CA THR A 502 0.55 14.31 -44.27
C THR A 502 1.70 13.99 -43.31
N TRP A 503 1.38 13.67 -42.04
CA TRP A 503 2.31 13.20 -41.03
C TRP A 503 3.25 12.09 -41.54
N PHE A 504 2.70 11.14 -42.31
CA PHE A 504 3.39 9.92 -42.72
C PHE A 504 4.02 9.99 -44.12
N ARG A 505 4.29 11.19 -44.65
CA ARG A 505 4.94 11.30 -45.96
C ARG A 505 6.24 10.47 -46.06
N ASP A 506 6.99 10.42 -44.96
CA ASP A 506 8.27 9.69 -44.82
C ASP A 506 8.28 8.67 -43.68
N MET A 507 7.11 8.32 -43.17
CA MET A 507 6.90 7.31 -42.12
C MET A 507 5.76 6.37 -42.52
N LYS A 508 5.54 5.32 -41.76
CA LYS A 508 4.33 4.51 -41.92
C LYS A 508 3.07 5.30 -41.52
N PRO A 509 1.93 5.01 -42.17
CA PRO A 509 0.65 5.62 -41.79
C PRO A 509 0.30 5.39 -40.29
N PRO A 510 -0.43 6.33 -39.67
CA PRO A 510 -0.93 6.14 -38.31
C PRO A 510 -1.71 4.85 -38.17
N GLY A 511 -1.50 4.13 -37.06
CA GLY A 511 -2.14 2.84 -36.83
C GLY A 511 -1.57 2.13 -35.60
N ILE A 512 -1.89 0.87 -35.50
CA ILE A 512 -1.33 -0.05 -34.50
C ILE A 512 -1.26 -1.45 -35.10
N ASP A 513 -0.10 -2.08 -35.05
CA ASP A 513 0.19 -3.37 -35.69
C ASP A 513 -0.26 -3.37 -37.16
N ASN A 514 -1.29 -4.15 -37.53
CA ASN A 514 -1.81 -4.23 -38.89
C ASN A 514 -3.04 -3.32 -39.14
N ALA A 515 -3.54 -2.65 -38.11
CA ALA A 515 -4.68 -1.75 -38.21
C ALA A 515 -4.20 -0.35 -38.62
N VAL A 516 -4.64 0.12 -39.80
CA VAL A 516 -4.36 1.48 -40.26
C VAL A 516 -5.52 2.39 -39.85
N GLN A 517 -5.19 3.54 -39.27
CA GLN A 517 -6.16 4.54 -38.86
C GLN A 517 -6.97 5.03 -40.07
N PRO A 518 -8.33 5.04 -39.99
CA PRO A 518 -9.17 5.62 -41.01
C PRO A 518 -8.93 7.14 -41.17
N SER A 519 -8.97 7.63 -42.41
CA SER A 519 -8.70 9.05 -42.69
C SER A 519 -9.75 10.02 -42.12
N ASP A 520 -10.94 9.54 -41.81
CA ASP A 520 -12.02 10.28 -41.15
C ASP A 520 -11.91 10.30 -39.61
N ARG A 521 -10.94 9.58 -39.04
CA ARG A 521 -10.64 9.52 -37.60
C ARG A 521 -9.36 10.28 -37.23
N VAL A 522 -8.87 11.19 -38.10
CA VAL A 522 -7.62 11.94 -37.84
C VAL A 522 -7.79 12.91 -36.67
N ASP A 523 -8.95 13.59 -36.57
CA ASP A 523 -9.20 14.56 -35.52
C ASP A 523 -9.37 13.93 -34.12
N ASP A 524 -9.79 12.67 -34.05
CA ASP A 524 -9.91 11.87 -32.82
C ASP A 524 -8.95 10.66 -32.78
N SER A 525 -7.81 10.84 -33.35
CA SER A 525 -6.77 9.83 -33.57
C SER A 525 -6.41 9.00 -32.33
N LEU A 526 -6.26 9.64 -31.16
CA LEU A 526 -5.95 8.93 -29.92
C LEU A 526 -7.14 8.16 -29.35
N SER A 527 -8.38 8.64 -29.54
CA SER A 527 -9.57 7.88 -29.15
C SER A 527 -9.68 6.62 -30.00
N TRP A 528 -9.42 6.70 -31.31
CA TRP A 528 -9.35 5.53 -32.17
C TRP A 528 -8.24 4.55 -31.71
N LEU A 529 -7.04 5.05 -31.39
CA LEU A 529 -5.94 4.22 -30.89
C LEU A 529 -6.34 3.52 -29.58
N ALA A 530 -6.94 4.25 -28.64
CA ALA A 530 -7.43 3.71 -27.37
C ALA A 530 -8.42 2.57 -27.58
N GLU A 531 -9.39 2.75 -28.50
CA GLU A 531 -10.36 1.71 -28.87
C GLU A 531 -9.67 0.43 -29.38
N GLN A 532 -8.62 0.56 -30.19
CA GLN A 532 -7.85 -0.62 -30.65
C GLN A 532 -7.11 -1.29 -29.51
N MET A 533 -6.46 -0.50 -28.64
CA MET A 533 -5.62 -1.02 -27.54
C MET A 533 -6.43 -1.77 -26.48
N VAL A 534 -7.59 -1.24 -26.08
CA VAL A 534 -8.41 -1.90 -25.04
C VAL A 534 -9.04 -3.23 -25.50
N ASN A 535 -9.14 -3.42 -26.81
CA ASN A 535 -9.57 -4.67 -27.40
C ASN A 535 -8.42 -5.66 -27.63
N ASP A 536 -7.18 -5.25 -27.49
CA ASP A 536 -6.01 -6.11 -27.60
C ASP A 536 -5.81 -6.94 -26.32
N SER A 537 -5.50 -8.21 -26.47
CA SER A 537 -5.25 -9.11 -25.33
C SER A 537 -4.10 -8.65 -24.44
N ARG A 538 -3.10 -7.98 -25.01
CA ARG A 538 -1.95 -7.40 -24.33
C ARG A 538 -2.33 -6.31 -23.31
N PHE A 539 -3.48 -5.64 -23.47
CA PHE A 539 -3.95 -4.61 -22.55
C PHE A 539 -4.18 -5.17 -21.14
N ALA A 540 -4.80 -6.34 -21.04
CA ALA A 540 -5.02 -6.99 -19.73
C ALA A 540 -3.70 -7.44 -19.09
N ILE A 541 -2.77 -7.99 -19.86
CA ILE A 541 -1.41 -8.35 -19.40
C ILE A 541 -0.68 -7.10 -18.88
N ALA A 542 -0.76 -6.01 -19.62
CA ALA A 542 -0.15 -4.73 -19.24
C ALA A 542 -0.74 -4.20 -17.93
N ALA A 543 -2.05 -4.32 -17.71
CA ALA A 543 -2.70 -3.92 -16.46
C ALA A 543 -2.18 -4.73 -15.27
N VAL A 544 -2.03 -6.04 -15.39
CA VAL A 544 -1.40 -6.87 -14.35
C VAL A 544 0.03 -6.40 -14.08
N LYS A 545 0.85 -6.22 -15.12
CA LYS A 545 2.25 -5.74 -15.01
C LYS A 545 2.34 -4.29 -14.48
N PHE A 546 1.32 -3.47 -14.68
CA PHE A 546 1.25 -2.12 -14.14
C PHE A 546 1.09 -2.12 -12.62
N TRP A 547 0.20 -2.96 -12.07
CA TRP A 547 -0.09 -3.06 -10.64
C TRP A 547 0.85 -4.00 -9.89
N TRP A 548 1.59 -4.86 -10.60
CA TRP A 548 2.48 -5.85 -9.99
C TRP A 548 3.48 -5.25 -8.99
N PRO A 549 4.21 -4.17 -9.30
CA PRO A 549 5.19 -3.62 -8.36
C PRO A 549 4.56 -3.06 -7.09
N ALA A 550 3.34 -2.55 -7.17
CA ALA A 550 2.63 -1.98 -6.03
C ALA A 550 2.31 -3.03 -4.95
N LEU A 551 2.00 -4.24 -5.37
CA LEU A 551 1.67 -5.34 -4.46
C LEU A 551 2.87 -6.22 -4.13
N MET A 552 3.72 -6.54 -5.13
CA MET A 552 4.84 -7.48 -4.96
C MET A 552 6.15 -6.79 -4.57
N GLY A 553 6.20 -5.45 -4.54
CA GLY A 553 7.42 -4.69 -4.24
C GLY A 553 8.51 -4.73 -5.33
N ALA A 554 8.28 -5.47 -6.41
CA ALA A 554 9.24 -5.69 -7.50
C ALA A 554 8.55 -5.62 -8.86
N LYS A 555 9.26 -5.15 -9.90
CA LYS A 555 8.75 -5.25 -11.27
C LYS A 555 8.58 -6.70 -11.69
N ALA A 556 7.67 -6.96 -12.62
CA ALA A 556 7.59 -8.27 -13.25
C ALA A 556 8.93 -8.66 -13.88
N LEU A 557 9.27 -9.94 -13.79
CA LEU A 557 10.51 -10.49 -14.32
C LEU A 557 10.59 -10.28 -15.83
N VAL A 558 11.83 -10.19 -16.31
CA VAL A 558 12.13 -10.19 -17.72
C VAL A 558 12.85 -11.49 -18.08
N PRO A 559 12.71 -11.98 -19.32
CA PRO A 559 13.39 -13.22 -19.73
C PRO A 559 14.91 -13.03 -19.60
N PRO A 560 15.64 -14.04 -19.06
CA PRO A 560 17.09 -13.99 -18.98
C PRO A 560 17.70 -14.08 -20.39
N GLU A 561 18.71 -13.22 -20.67
CA GLU A 561 19.28 -13.06 -22.02
C GLU A 561 20.44 -14.02 -22.31
N VAL A 562 21.24 -14.39 -21.30
CA VAL A 562 22.51 -15.09 -21.48
C VAL A 562 22.39 -16.57 -21.09
N GLU A 563 22.20 -17.43 -22.08
CA GLU A 563 22.04 -18.88 -21.89
C GLU A 563 23.24 -19.58 -21.21
N THR A 564 24.42 -18.97 -21.27
CA THR A 564 25.63 -19.54 -20.66
C THR A 564 25.83 -19.21 -19.19
N ASP A 565 24.95 -18.37 -18.60
CA ASP A 565 24.99 -18.05 -17.20
C ASP A 565 24.63 -19.28 -16.35
N ALA A 566 25.36 -19.48 -15.25
CA ALA A 566 25.10 -20.62 -14.35
C ALA A 566 23.67 -20.65 -13.81
N ASP A 567 23.07 -19.48 -13.65
CA ASP A 567 21.74 -19.30 -13.07
C ASP A 567 20.63 -19.18 -14.12
N TYR A 568 20.97 -19.28 -15.42
CA TYR A 568 20.02 -19.07 -16.51
C TYR A 568 18.75 -19.90 -16.37
N GLN A 569 18.90 -21.21 -16.12
CA GLN A 569 17.75 -22.11 -16.04
C GLN A 569 16.86 -21.80 -14.84
N ALA A 570 17.43 -21.48 -13.69
CA ALA A 570 16.69 -21.10 -12.49
C ALA A 570 15.88 -19.80 -12.73
N ARG A 571 16.53 -18.77 -13.30
CA ARG A 571 15.86 -17.51 -13.65
C ARG A 571 14.78 -17.70 -14.71
N ARG A 572 15.03 -18.57 -15.68
CA ARG A 572 14.05 -18.88 -16.72
C ARG A 572 12.82 -19.59 -16.16
N ASN A 573 13.00 -20.50 -15.20
CA ASN A 573 11.89 -21.16 -14.51
C ASN A 573 11.05 -20.17 -13.71
N ALA A 574 11.70 -19.26 -12.96
CA ALA A 574 11.02 -18.19 -12.23
C ALA A 574 10.21 -17.27 -13.18
N TYR A 575 10.85 -16.82 -14.27
CA TYR A 575 10.20 -16.01 -15.28
C TYR A 575 8.95 -16.70 -15.87
N ARG A 576 9.07 -17.98 -16.25
CA ARG A 576 7.95 -18.75 -16.82
C ARG A 576 6.81 -18.90 -15.82
N ALA A 577 7.11 -19.23 -14.56
CA ALA A 577 6.10 -19.36 -13.53
C ALA A 577 5.35 -18.03 -13.30
N GLN A 578 6.08 -16.92 -13.32
CA GLN A 578 5.48 -15.60 -13.18
C GLN A 578 4.64 -15.17 -14.39
N GLU A 579 5.11 -15.41 -15.61
CA GLU A 579 4.34 -15.10 -16.84
C GLU A 579 3.06 -15.96 -16.94
N LEU A 580 3.08 -17.21 -16.49
CA LEU A 580 1.89 -18.04 -16.37
C LEU A 580 0.88 -17.42 -15.40
N GLN A 581 1.34 -16.99 -14.22
CA GLN A 581 0.49 -16.31 -13.24
C GLN A 581 -0.08 -15.00 -13.81
N ILE A 582 0.76 -14.17 -14.46
CA ILE A 582 0.33 -12.92 -15.08
C ILE A 582 -0.73 -13.19 -16.16
N SER A 583 -0.53 -14.19 -17.00
CA SER A 583 -1.48 -14.58 -18.05
C SER A 583 -2.80 -15.07 -17.47
N THR A 584 -2.76 -15.88 -16.40
CA THR A 584 -3.95 -16.36 -15.69
C THR A 584 -4.75 -15.19 -15.09
N LEU A 585 -4.06 -14.26 -14.42
CA LEU A 585 -4.67 -13.05 -13.87
C LEU A 585 -5.29 -12.16 -14.97
N ALA A 586 -4.58 -11.99 -16.09
CA ALA A 586 -5.07 -11.21 -17.23
C ALA A 586 -6.34 -11.81 -17.85
N SER A 587 -6.39 -13.14 -17.99
CA SER A 587 -7.58 -13.84 -18.50
C SER A 587 -8.79 -13.69 -17.57
N ARG A 588 -8.60 -13.85 -16.27
CA ARG A 588 -9.65 -13.60 -15.25
C ARG A 588 -10.11 -12.14 -15.28
N PHE A 589 -9.17 -11.21 -15.40
CA PHE A 589 -9.47 -9.79 -15.49
C PHE A 589 -10.35 -9.46 -16.71
N ARG A 590 -10.04 -10.02 -17.88
CA ARG A 590 -10.87 -9.89 -19.07
C ARG A 590 -12.27 -10.48 -18.86
N SER A 591 -12.36 -11.68 -18.30
CA SER A 591 -13.67 -12.33 -18.05
C SER A 591 -14.51 -11.58 -17.02
N ASN A 592 -13.89 -10.84 -16.10
CA ASN A 592 -14.53 -10.00 -15.08
C ASN A 592 -14.76 -8.56 -15.56
N ASN A 593 -14.96 -8.36 -16.87
CA ASN A 593 -15.24 -7.04 -17.45
C ASN A 593 -14.19 -5.97 -17.10
N LEU A 594 -12.92 -6.36 -17.01
CA LEU A 594 -11.80 -5.49 -16.65
C LEU A 594 -12.03 -4.75 -15.33
N ASN A 595 -12.61 -5.40 -14.32
CA ASN A 595 -12.77 -4.83 -12.99
C ASN A 595 -11.44 -4.88 -12.23
N ALA A 596 -10.84 -3.71 -11.97
CA ALA A 596 -9.50 -3.63 -11.39
C ALA A 596 -9.48 -4.00 -9.89
N ARG A 597 -10.57 -3.83 -9.15
CA ARG A 597 -10.65 -4.27 -7.74
C ARG A 597 -10.61 -5.79 -7.64
N GLU A 598 -11.29 -6.49 -8.55
CA GLU A 598 -11.20 -7.94 -8.67
C GLU A 598 -9.79 -8.39 -9.07
N LEU A 599 -9.14 -7.68 -10.00
CA LEU A 599 -7.76 -7.96 -10.38
C LEU A 599 -6.80 -7.83 -9.18
N LEU A 600 -6.85 -6.71 -8.44
CA LEU A 600 -6.02 -6.50 -7.25
C LEU A 600 -6.29 -7.58 -6.19
N THR A 601 -7.54 -8.00 -6.03
CA THR A 601 -7.92 -9.09 -5.13
C THR A 601 -7.30 -10.42 -5.58
N ASP A 602 -7.42 -10.78 -6.86
CA ASP A 602 -6.83 -12.00 -7.41
C ASP A 602 -5.29 -12.02 -7.29
N MET A 603 -4.65 -10.86 -7.44
CA MET A 603 -3.21 -10.71 -7.21
C MET A 603 -2.83 -10.96 -5.75
N ILE A 604 -3.58 -10.42 -4.79
CA ILE A 604 -3.37 -10.61 -3.34
C ILE A 604 -3.60 -12.06 -2.93
N LEU A 605 -4.58 -12.72 -3.52
CA LEU A 605 -4.86 -14.13 -3.24
C LEU A 605 -3.87 -15.09 -3.92
N SER A 606 -3.05 -14.59 -4.84
CA SER A 606 -2.08 -15.41 -5.55
C SER A 606 -0.95 -15.92 -4.65
N PRO A 607 -0.34 -17.06 -4.95
CA PRO A 607 0.82 -17.56 -4.22
C PRO A 607 2.01 -16.59 -4.24
N TRP A 608 2.15 -15.74 -5.26
CA TRP A 608 3.20 -14.73 -5.37
C TRP A 608 3.11 -13.67 -4.26
N PHE A 609 1.92 -13.23 -3.91
CA PHE A 609 1.72 -12.29 -2.81
C PHE A 609 1.80 -12.98 -1.45
N ARG A 610 1.31 -14.23 -1.36
CA ARG A 610 1.19 -14.97 -0.11
C ARG A 610 2.46 -15.73 0.27
N ALA A 611 3.50 -15.77 -0.57
CA ALA A 611 4.77 -16.42 -0.24
C ALA A 611 5.37 -15.77 1.02
N LYS A 612 5.70 -16.60 2.03
CA LYS A 612 6.23 -16.18 3.32
C LYS A 612 7.67 -16.63 3.53
N ALA A 613 7.98 -17.87 3.19
CA ALA A 613 9.30 -18.42 3.34
C ALA A 613 9.49 -19.64 2.42
N ALA A 614 10.73 -19.98 2.10
CA ALA A 614 11.09 -21.25 1.51
C ALA A 614 11.48 -22.25 2.61
N THR A 615 11.08 -23.53 2.48
CA THR A 615 11.50 -24.55 3.42
C THR A 615 12.98 -24.91 3.25
N PRO A 616 13.65 -25.51 4.23
CA PRO A 616 15.06 -25.90 4.10
C PRO A 616 15.33 -26.85 2.92
N GLU A 617 14.34 -27.61 2.48
CA GLU A 617 14.41 -28.51 1.33
C GLU A 617 14.54 -27.76 0.00
N ALA A 618 14.13 -26.51 -0.06
CA ALA A 618 14.25 -25.64 -1.23
C ALA A 618 15.61 -24.90 -1.31
N SER A 619 16.58 -25.23 -0.49
CA SER A 619 17.87 -24.52 -0.41
C SER A 619 18.67 -24.47 -1.73
N ASP A 620 18.50 -25.45 -2.61
CA ASP A 620 19.09 -25.51 -3.94
C ASP A 620 18.33 -24.67 -4.99
N ARG A 621 17.15 -24.17 -4.66
CA ARG A 621 16.29 -23.31 -5.51
C ARG A 621 16.36 -21.83 -5.14
N SER A 622 17.35 -21.42 -4.35
CA SER A 622 17.45 -20.04 -3.85
C SER A 622 17.43 -18.96 -4.93
N VAL A 623 18.05 -19.23 -6.09
CA VAL A 623 18.02 -18.30 -7.25
C VAL A 623 16.65 -18.31 -7.92
N GLU A 624 16.02 -19.48 -8.05
CA GLU A 624 14.69 -19.61 -8.66
C GLU A 624 13.61 -18.88 -7.84
N LEU A 625 13.73 -18.92 -6.51
CA LEU A 625 12.77 -18.36 -5.56
C LEU A 625 13.12 -16.93 -5.09
N ALA A 626 14.24 -16.35 -5.57
CA ALA A 626 14.76 -15.07 -5.09
C ALA A 626 13.82 -13.87 -5.31
N ASP A 627 12.92 -13.95 -6.29
CA ASP A 627 11.99 -12.87 -6.63
C ASP A 627 10.56 -13.11 -6.13
N LEU A 628 10.36 -14.11 -5.27
CA LEU A 628 9.11 -14.21 -4.52
C LEU A 628 8.99 -12.99 -3.59
N GLY A 629 7.80 -12.44 -3.47
CA GLY A 629 7.54 -11.20 -2.71
C GLY A 629 7.65 -11.35 -1.18
N VAL A 630 8.55 -12.23 -0.73
CA VAL A 630 8.94 -12.39 0.68
C VAL A 630 9.72 -11.15 1.09
N ASP A 631 9.48 -10.63 2.28
CA ASP A 631 10.23 -9.51 2.86
C ASP A 631 10.22 -8.23 1.99
N ARG A 632 9.05 -7.84 1.52
CA ARG A 632 8.88 -6.58 0.78
C ARG A 632 9.16 -5.39 1.68
N LEU A 633 10.21 -4.63 1.37
CA LEU A 633 10.52 -3.39 2.07
C LEU A 633 9.36 -2.38 1.92
N LEU A 634 8.91 -1.83 3.04
CA LEU A 634 7.88 -0.79 3.05
C LEU A 634 8.42 0.52 2.43
N THR A 635 7.60 1.15 1.62
CA THR A 635 7.89 2.51 1.15
C THR A 635 7.80 3.52 2.30
N PRO A 636 8.40 4.72 2.17
CA PRO A 636 8.27 5.76 3.22
C PRO A 636 6.81 6.02 3.61
N GLU A 637 5.93 6.08 2.62
CA GLU A 637 4.52 6.35 2.81
C GLU A 637 3.79 5.19 3.50
N GLU A 638 4.15 3.95 3.19
CA GLU A 638 3.60 2.75 3.84
C GLU A 638 4.09 2.59 5.27
N LEU A 639 5.37 2.88 5.52
CA LEU A 639 5.92 2.86 6.87
C LEU A 639 5.25 3.94 7.75
N ASP A 640 5.00 5.11 7.19
CA ASP A 640 4.31 6.20 7.87
C ASP A 640 2.85 5.83 8.22
N ALA A 641 2.15 5.18 7.29
CA ALA A 641 0.81 4.63 7.50
C ALA A 641 0.81 3.49 8.54
N LYS A 642 1.81 2.60 8.52
CA LYS A 642 1.98 1.53 9.52
C LYS A 642 2.22 2.11 10.91
N ASN A 643 3.05 3.15 11.03
CA ASN A 643 3.26 3.86 12.30
C ASN A 643 1.95 4.44 12.83
N GLU A 644 1.19 5.16 12.01
CA GLU A 644 -0.11 5.70 12.41
C GLU A 644 -1.09 4.59 12.80
N ALA A 645 -1.14 3.51 12.02
CA ALA A 645 -2.04 2.39 12.28
C ALA A 645 -1.74 1.68 13.60
N ILE A 646 -0.47 1.48 13.95
CA ILE A 646 -0.02 0.74 15.13
C ILE A 646 0.12 1.67 16.33
N LEU A 647 0.87 2.74 16.19
CA LEU A 647 1.27 3.63 17.27
C LEU A 647 0.24 4.75 17.53
N GLY A 648 -0.59 5.09 16.54
CA GLY A 648 -1.48 6.24 16.56
C GLY A 648 -0.82 7.54 16.11
N TYR A 649 0.45 7.51 15.74
CA TYR A 649 1.24 8.69 15.39
C TYR A 649 2.14 8.44 14.20
N LYS A 650 2.31 9.49 13.38
CA LYS A 650 3.35 9.56 12.33
C LYS A 650 4.61 10.21 12.90
N TRP A 651 5.72 10.02 12.23
CA TRP A 651 6.94 10.73 12.58
C TRP A 651 6.86 12.18 12.08
N ASP A 652 6.23 13.04 12.87
CA ASP A 652 6.03 14.46 12.58
C ASP A 652 7.12 15.34 13.18
N LYS A 653 7.51 16.36 12.47
CA LYS A 653 8.41 17.38 12.97
C LYS A 653 7.80 18.76 12.78
N TRP A 654 7.82 19.57 13.85
CA TRP A 654 7.50 20.98 13.78
C TRP A 654 8.58 21.70 12.95
N GLU A 655 8.18 22.45 11.94
CA GLU A 655 9.05 23.42 11.29
C GLU A 655 8.55 24.83 11.61
N ASP A 656 9.37 25.56 12.31
CA ASP A 656 9.20 27.01 12.46
C ASP A 656 9.81 27.71 11.26
N ASP A 657 9.13 28.74 10.75
CA ASP A 657 9.77 29.63 9.79
C ASP A 657 10.86 30.45 10.50
N TRP A 658 11.72 31.14 9.72
CA TRP A 658 12.78 32.00 10.26
C TRP A 658 12.28 33.15 11.12
N LEU A 659 10.96 33.38 11.21
CA LEU A 659 10.29 34.34 12.06
C LEU A 659 9.70 33.69 13.34
N GLY A 660 9.87 32.40 13.54
CA GLY A 660 9.30 31.65 14.64
C GLY A 660 7.79 31.38 14.52
N ASN A 661 7.21 31.53 13.30
CA ASN A 661 5.83 31.11 13.07
C ASN A 661 5.79 29.63 12.66
N VAL A 662 4.86 28.89 13.23
CA VAL A 662 4.64 27.50 12.89
C VAL A 662 4.17 27.37 11.45
N LYS A 663 4.98 26.78 10.59
CA LYS A 663 4.68 26.59 9.16
C LYS A 663 3.74 25.41 8.84
N GLY A 664 3.45 24.59 9.81
CA GLY A 664 2.63 23.38 9.65
C GLY A 664 3.40 22.10 9.92
N PHE A 665 2.70 20.98 9.88
CA PHE A 665 3.28 19.66 10.03
C PHE A 665 3.68 19.11 8.67
N ASN A 666 4.95 18.74 8.56
CA ASN A 666 5.42 17.87 7.50
C ASN A 666 5.77 16.54 8.14
N THR A 667 5.20 15.45 7.64
CA THR A 667 5.62 14.13 8.08
C THR A 667 7.08 13.94 7.66
N ALA A 668 7.93 13.62 8.61
CA ALA A 668 9.37 13.61 8.36
C ALA A 668 9.75 12.59 7.28
N LEU A 669 9.10 11.43 7.26
CA LEU A 669 9.32 10.41 6.23
C LEU A 669 8.82 10.86 4.84
N HIS A 670 7.64 11.44 4.77
CA HIS A 670 7.04 11.81 3.49
C HIS A 670 7.74 13.00 2.83
N ASP A 671 8.14 14.01 3.60
CA ASP A 671 8.66 15.26 3.04
C ASP A 671 10.18 15.34 3.09
N ARG A 672 10.78 15.17 4.26
CA ARG A 672 12.20 15.44 4.46
C ARG A 672 13.09 14.25 4.15
N PHE A 673 12.69 13.04 4.55
CA PHE A 673 13.50 11.85 4.46
C PHE A 673 13.04 10.86 3.39
N ARG A 674 12.02 11.20 2.59
CA ARG A 674 11.45 10.33 1.55
C ARG A 674 12.52 9.73 0.65
N LEU A 675 13.37 10.56 0.06
CA LEU A 675 14.41 10.10 -0.85
C LEU A 675 15.51 9.32 -0.11
N TYR A 676 15.80 9.69 1.13
CA TYR A 676 16.81 9.00 1.94
C TYR A 676 16.34 7.63 2.43
N TYR A 677 15.02 7.43 2.53
CA TYR A 677 14.38 6.14 2.84
C TYR A 677 13.94 5.39 1.58
N GLY A 678 14.53 5.66 0.43
CA GLY A 678 14.30 4.89 -0.79
C GLY A 678 13.05 5.25 -1.58
N GLY A 679 12.40 6.38 -1.29
CA GLY A 679 11.30 6.92 -2.08
C GLY A 679 11.77 7.56 -3.38
N ILE A 680 10.83 8.06 -4.18
CA ILE A 680 11.07 8.66 -5.49
C ILE A 680 10.74 10.16 -5.49
N ASP A 681 11.36 10.91 -6.43
CA ASP A 681 11.01 12.30 -6.74
C ASP A 681 10.39 12.45 -8.14
N SER A 682 10.23 11.35 -8.87
CA SER A 682 9.72 11.29 -10.23
C SER A 682 10.59 12.03 -11.29
N ILE A 683 11.70 12.63 -10.87
CA ILE A 683 12.62 13.42 -11.73
C ILE A 683 13.97 12.70 -11.87
N GLY A 684 14.77 12.71 -10.82
CA GLY A 684 16.10 12.09 -10.77
C GLY A 684 16.05 10.65 -10.26
N ILE A 685 15.23 10.39 -9.26
CA ILE A 685 15.01 9.09 -8.66
C ILE A 685 13.61 8.61 -9.03
N LYS A 686 13.56 7.63 -9.95
CA LYS A 686 12.32 7.11 -10.56
C LYS A 686 11.96 5.69 -10.10
N GLU A 687 12.85 5.03 -9.38
CA GLU A 687 12.64 3.67 -8.90
C GLU A 687 12.86 3.62 -7.39
N ARG A 688 11.97 2.92 -6.69
CA ARG A 688 12.10 2.69 -5.27
C ARG A 688 13.18 1.66 -4.98
N ASN A 689 13.88 1.82 -3.86
CA ASN A 689 14.80 0.79 -3.39
C ASN A 689 14.03 -0.43 -2.88
N ARG A 690 14.54 -1.61 -3.21
CA ARG A 690 13.96 -2.90 -2.80
C ARG A 690 14.64 -3.49 -1.56
N GLN A 691 15.82 -3.00 -1.23
CA GLN A 691 16.65 -3.50 -0.15
C GLN A 691 17.02 -2.37 0.78
N LEU A 692 17.04 -2.65 2.07
CA LEU A 692 17.42 -1.70 3.09
C LEU A 692 18.90 -1.32 2.93
N THR A 693 19.19 -0.08 2.55
CA THR A 693 20.55 0.45 2.47
C THR A 693 20.99 1.00 3.83
N SER A 694 22.31 1.20 4.00
CA SER A 694 22.82 1.82 5.23
C SER A 694 22.26 3.21 5.51
N LEU A 695 21.93 3.98 4.47
CA LEU A 695 21.30 5.28 4.63
C LEU A 695 19.86 5.14 5.11
N MET A 696 19.09 4.22 4.54
CA MET A 696 17.73 3.92 4.95
C MET A 696 17.69 3.39 6.38
N ALA A 697 18.63 2.51 6.76
CA ALA A 697 18.76 2.01 8.14
C ALA A 697 18.99 3.17 9.14
N ASN A 698 19.82 4.15 8.79
CA ASN A 698 20.01 5.35 9.63
C ASN A 698 18.73 6.22 9.76
N VAL A 699 17.92 6.30 8.70
CA VAL A 699 16.64 7.02 8.76
C VAL A 699 15.66 6.24 9.64
N ALA A 700 15.57 4.91 9.49
CA ALA A 700 14.74 4.05 10.32
C ALA A 700 15.14 4.12 11.80
N GLU A 701 16.44 4.08 12.10
CA GLU A 701 16.99 4.25 13.45
C GLU A 701 16.58 5.59 14.07
N ARG A 702 16.74 6.68 13.32
CA ARG A 702 16.34 8.01 13.77
C ARG A 702 14.84 8.12 14.03
N GLN A 703 14.03 7.55 13.15
CA GLN A 703 12.59 7.48 13.32
C GLN A 703 12.23 6.69 14.59
N ALA A 704 12.84 5.51 14.74
CA ALA A 704 12.59 4.63 15.87
C ALA A 704 12.94 5.30 17.21
N LEU A 705 14.08 5.98 17.30
CA LEU A 705 14.47 6.75 18.49
C LEU A 705 13.44 7.82 18.84
N SER A 706 12.99 8.57 17.83
CA SER A 706 12.02 9.63 18.04
C SER A 706 10.64 9.11 18.46
N LEU A 707 10.14 8.09 17.77
CA LEU A 707 8.80 7.54 18.03
C LEU A 707 8.76 6.72 19.32
N ALA A 708 9.73 5.84 19.57
CA ALA A 708 9.75 4.97 20.75
C ALA A 708 9.60 5.76 22.05
N CYS A 709 10.34 6.87 22.17
CA CYS A 709 10.26 7.73 23.34
C CYS A 709 8.86 8.35 23.48
N GLY A 710 8.36 9.00 22.42
CA GLY A 710 7.09 9.70 22.44
C GLY A 710 5.90 8.80 22.71
N VAL A 711 5.79 7.70 21.95
CA VAL A 711 4.62 6.80 22.07
C VAL A 711 4.57 6.03 23.38
N THR A 712 5.74 5.58 23.89
CA THR A 712 5.81 4.91 25.19
C THR A 712 5.36 5.83 26.30
N ALA A 713 5.89 7.03 26.28
CA ALA A 713 5.59 8.03 27.28
C ALA A 713 4.11 8.42 27.30
N LEU A 714 3.51 8.60 26.13
CA LEU A 714 2.10 8.96 25.99
C LEU A 714 1.15 7.86 26.45
N ASP A 715 1.46 6.63 26.11
CA ASP A 715 0.59 5.51 26.47
C ASP A 715 0.60 5.24 27.99
N PHE A 716 1.64 5.65 28.71
CA PHE A 716 1.71 5.62 30.17
C PHE A 716 1.27 6.93 30.84
N HIS A 717 0.71 7.89 30.09
CA HIS A 717 0.27 9.18 30.65
C HIS A 717 -0.74 9.01 31.80
N ASP A 718 -0.62 9.83 32.83
CA ASP A 718 -1.23 9.68 34.18
C ASP A 718 -2.76 9.54 34.22
N ASN A 719 -3.45 9.88 33.14
CA ASN A 719 -4.93 9.87 33.11
C ASN A 719 -5.56 8.71 32.37
N GLU A 720 -4.76 7.78 31.84
CA GLU A 720 -5.30 6.68 31.06
C GLU A 720 -5.28 5.36 31.84
N THR A 721 -6.45 4.73 31.88
CA THR A 721 -6.55 3.37 32.42
C THR A 721 -5.99 2.34 31.47
N LEU A 722 -5.58 1.16 31.94
CA LEU A 722 -5.10 0.05 31.08
C LEU A 722 -6.03 -0.22 29.88
N SER A 723 -7.35 -0.04 30.04
CA SER A 723 -8.31 -0.27 28.97
C SER A 723 -8.31 0.82 27.90
N ASP A 724 -7.79 2.00 28.20
CA ASP A 724 -7.79 3.14 27.31
C ASP A 724 -6.46 3.24 26.57
N ARG A 725 -5.43 2.54 27.05
CA ARG A 725 -4.11 2.47 26.40
C ARG A 725 -4.16 1.69 25.10
N ARG A 726 -3.40 2.16 24.15
CA ARG A 726 -3.29 1.54 22.84
C ARG A 726 -2.22 0.44 22.79
N LEU A 727 -1.11 0.64 23.44
CA LEU A 727 0.09 -0.20 23.35
C LEU A 727 0.30 -1.03 24.61
N PHE A 728 0.35 -0.41 25.79
CA PHE A 728 0.69 -1.05 27.06
C PHE A 728 -0.57 -1.46 27.83
N THR A 729 -1.31 -2.44 27.28
CA THR A 729 -2.60 -2.89 27.84
C THR A 729 -2.48 -3.95 28.94
N MET A 730 -1.28 -4.48 29.17
CA MET A 730 -1.07 -5.59 30.12
C MET A 730 -0.17 -5.22 31.29
N VAL A 731 0.48 -4.07 31.27
CA VAL A 731 1.45 -3.64 32.28
C VAL A 731 1.22 -2.20 32.68
N GLU A 732 1.48 -1.91 33.96
CA GLU A 732 1.53 -0.55 34.49
C GLU A 732 2.99 -0.06 34.55
N ALA A 733 3.20 1.26 34.61
CA ALA A 733 4.52 1.85 34.83
C ALA A 733 5.21 1.35 36.12
N SER A 734 4.41 0.88 37.08
CA SER A 734 4.90 0.26 38.31
C SER A 734 5.16 -1.24 38.21
N THR A 735 4.85 -1.91 37.08
CA THR A 735 5.08 -3.33 36.89
C THR A 735 6.54 -3.60 36.58
N THR A 736 7.33 -3.94 37.57
CA THR A 736 8.76 -4.25 37.43
C THR A 736 9.01 -5.76 37.27
N PRO A 737 10.19 -6.19 36.82
CA PRO A 737 10.57 -7.59 36.81
C PRO A 737 10.52 -8.28 38.18
N LEU A 738 10.57 -7.50 39.25
CA LEU A 738 10.51 -8.02 40.62
C LEU A 738 9.10 -8.06 41.21
N SER A 739 8.09 -7.49 40.54
CA SER A 739 6.71 -7.43 41.06
C SER A 739 6.08 -8.82 41.21
N GLU A 740 5.69 -9.17 42.40
CA GLU A 740 4.98 -10.43 42.69
C GLU A 740 3.48 -10.26 42.54
N LYS A 741 2.93 -9.15 43.01
CA LYS A 741 1.52 -8.77 42.83
C LYS A 741 1.35 -7.27 42.89
N ALA A 742 0.47 -6.76 42.06
CA ALA A 742 0.06 -5.36 42.03
C ALA A 742 -1.44 -5.23 42.27
N LEU A 743 -1.85 -4.17 42.96
CA LEU A 743 -3.25 -3.76 43.14
C LEU A 743 -3.35 -2.30 42.73
N SER A 744 -4.09 -2.00 41.65
CA SER A 744 -4.42 -0.63 41.29
C SER A 744 -5.86 -0.36 41.68
N VAL A 745 -6.11 0.73 42.41
CA VAL A 745 -7.44 0.98 42.99
C VAL A 745 -7.65 2.48 43.22
N ASP A 746 -8.90 2.90 43.01
CA ASP A 746 -9.38 4.21 43.42
C ASP A 746 -9.60 4.23 44.95
N VAL A 747 -9.07 5.28 45.56
CA VAL A 747 -9.12 5.42 47.02
C VAL A 747 -10.32 6.30 47.38
N THR A 748 -10.97 6.03 48.50
CA THR A 748 -12.09 6.82 49.00
C THR A 748 -11.73 8.29 49.13
N THR A 749 -12.46 9.15 48.43
CA THR A 749 -12.31 10.60 48.57
C THR A 749 -12.96 11.13 49.88
N GLY A 750 -12.24 11.90 50.62
CA GLY A 750 -12.78 12.48 51.89
C GLY A 750 -11.70 12.94 52.84
N ALA A 751 -12.03 12.90 54.14
CA ALA A 751 -11.13 13.28 55.25
C ALA A 751 -10.64 12.03 55.99
N TYR A 752 -9.69 12.19 56.93
CA TYR A 752 -9.17 11.13 57.80
C TYR A 752 -10.23 10.14 58.37
N ARG A 753 -11.46 10.61 58.60
CA ARG A 753 -12.54 9.77 59.12
C ARG A 753 -13.20 8.91 58.04
N ASP A 754 -12.93 9.20 56.77
CA ASP A 754 -13.55 8.53 55.62
C ASP A 754 -12.61 7.50 54.96
N ARG A 755 -11.45 7.23 55.62
CA ARG A 755 -10.42 6.31 55.07
C ARG A 755 -11.00 4.90 54.80
N GLY A 756 -10.58 4.35 53.66
CA GLY A 756 -10.92 3.01 53.21
C GLY A 756 -9.82 1.99 53.52
N THR A 757 -10.10 0.72 53.22
CA THR A 757 -9.10 -0.35 53.32
C THR A 757 -9.00 -1.10 52.00
N HIS A 758 -7.78 -1.40 51.57
CA HIS A 758 -7.46 -2.09 50.30
C HIS A 758 -6.52 -3.25 50.59
N ASP A 759 -6.91 -4.49 50.24
CA ASP A 759 -6.19 -5.71 50.60
C ASP A 759 -5.45 -6.30 49.36
N ILE A 760 -4.17 -6.66 49.56
CA ILE A 760 -3.42 -7.53 48.62
C ILE A 760 -3.17 -8.87 49.32
N ASP A 761 -3.80 -9.94 48.84
CA ASP A 761 -3.60 -11.31 49.32
C ASP A 761 -2.71 -12.08 48.36
N LEU A 762 -1.64 -12.68 48.91
CA LEU A 762 -0.73 -13.51 48.13
C LEU A 762 0.03 -14.52 49.01
N PRO A 763 0.41 -15.68 48.45
CA PRO A 763 1.38 -16.56 49.09
C PRO A 763 2.78 -15.94 48.94
N LEU A 764 3.53 -15.85 50.05
CA LEU A 764 4.93 -15.41 50.03
C LEU A 764 5.85 -16.52 50.51
N SER A 765 7.00 -16.63 49.85
CA SER A 765 8.14 -17.39 50.29
C SER A 765 8.87 -16.62 51.41
N ALA A 766 9.60 -17.32 52.31
CA ALA A 766 10.48 -16.67 53.28
C ALA A 766 11.57 -15.85 52.55
N GLY A 767 11.98 -14.75 53.15
CA GLY A 767 12.97 -13.83 52.59
C GLY A 767 12.51 -12.39 52.63
N THR A 768 13.35 -11.49 52.17
CA THR A 768 13.04 -10.05 52.07
C THR A 768 12.19 -9.81 50.84
N LYS A 769 11.09 -9.05 50.99
CA LYS A 769 10.20 -8.62 49.94
C LYS A 769 10.16 -7.10 49.93
N GLU A 770 10.04 -6.52 48.75
CA GLU A 770 9.80 -5.09 48.60
C GLU A 770 8.27 -4.85 48.52
N PHE A 771 7.75 -3.94 49.29
CA PHE A 771 6.38 -3.47 49.24
C PHE A 771 6.39 -1.98 48.87
N SER A 772 5.66 -1.56 47.88
CA SER A 772 5.59 -0.18 47.43
C SER A 772 4.15 0.27 47.24
N ILE A 773 3.88 1.53 47.48
CA ILE A 773 2.60 2.23 47.19
C ILE A 773 2.94 3.45 46.35
N ARG A 774 2.37 3.55 45.17
CA ARG A 774 2.49 4.67 44.23
C ARG A 774 1.18 5.47 44.17
N PHE A 775 1.28 6.77 44.08
CA PHE A 775 0.19 7.67 43.76
C PHE A 775 0.21 7.95 42.25
N ASN A 776 -0.92 7.68 41.53
CA ASN A 776 -0.94 7.64 40.07
C ASN A 776 -1.47 8.90 39.39
N ASN A 777 -2.35 9.69 40.06
CA ASN A 777 -3.12 10.74 39.41
C ASN A 777 -3.17 12.05 40.22
N ASP A 778 -2.00 12.54 40.58
CA ASP A 778 -1.82 13.85 41.23
C ASP A 778 -2.40 14.96 40.35
N ALA A 779 -3.04 15.96 40.97
CA ALA A 779 -3.56 17.15 40.31
C ALA A 779 -3.62 18.33 41.25
N TYR A 780 -3.13 19.49 40.81
CA TYR A 780 -3.15 20.76 41.57
C TYR A 780 -3.62 21.90 40.69
N ASP A 781 -4.51 22.76 41.20
CA ASP A 781 -4.99 23.96 40.50
C ASP A 781 -4.64 25.22 41.35
N GLU A 782 -3.68 25.99 40.89
CA GLU A 782 -3.25 27.26 41.54
C GLU A 782 -4.39 28.27 41.70
N GLY A 783 -5.41 28.25 40.85
CA GLY A 783 -6.52 29.21 40.85
C GLY A 783 -7.58 28.93 41.89
N THR A 784 -7.81 27.66 42.20
CA THR A 784 -8.81 27.22 43.19
C THR A 784 -8.20 26.69 44.48
N GLU A 785 -6.92 26.45 44.49
CA GLU A 785 -6.18 25.75 45.57
C GLU A 785 -6.71 24.30 45.77
N ASN A 786 -7.37 23.74 44.79
CA ASN A 786 -7.78 22.35 44.82
C ASN A 786 -6.57 21.46 44.56
N ASP A 787 -6.49 20.39 45.37
CA ASP A 787 -5.34 19.48 45.33
C ASP A 787 -5.77 18.05 45.55
N ARG A 788 -5.37 17.16 44.63
CA ARG A 788 -5.62 15.72 44.77
C ARG A 788 -4.36 15.09 45.33
N ASN A 789 -4.46 14.64 46.54
CA ASN A 789 -3.38 13.96 47.25
C ASN A 789 -3.83 12.55 47.71
N LEU A 790 -2.85 11.67 47.94
CA LEU A 790 -3.05 10.36 48.54
C LEU A 790 -2.49 10.35 49.96
N TYR A 791 -3.34 9.95 50.92
CA TYR A 791 -3.01 9.82 52.33
C TYR A 791 -3.02 8.36 52.72
N ILE A 792 -1.92 7.89 53.34
CA ILE A 792 -1.75 6.51 53.80
C ILE A 792 -1.64 6.52 55.31
N ASP A 793 -2.68 6.01 56.01
CA ASP A 793 -2.76 5.91 57.43
C ASP A 793 -1.85 4.78 57.93
N ALA A 794 -1.99 3.58 57.38
CA ALA A 794 -1.20 2.45 57.80
C ALA A 794 -1.15 1.34 56.74
N VAL A 795 -0.14 0.47 56.84
CA VAL A 795 -0.07 -0.82 56.17
C VAL A 795 -0.03 -1.92 57.20
N GLU A 796 -1.17 -2.65 57.34
CA GLU A 796 -1.31 -3.77 58.25
C GLU A 796 -0.91 -5.09 57.57
N ILE A 797 0.03 -5.82 58.06
CA ILE A 797 0.50 -7.09 57.50
C ILE A 797 -0.02 -8.27 58.29
N TYR A 798 -0.80 -9.12 57.64
CA TYR A 798 -1.36 -10.33 58.19
C TYR A 798 -0.71 -11.56 57.60
N ARG A 799 -0.56 -12.64 58.38
CA ARG A 799 -0.26 -13.99 57.92
C ARG A 799 -1.31 -14.95 58.42
N ASP A 800 -1.92 -15.73 57.54
CA ASP A 800 -2.99 -16.67 57.85
C ASP A 800 -4.11 -16.03 58.70
N ASN A 801 -4.49 -14.80 58.40
CA ASN A 801 -5.45 -13.91 59.08
C ASN A 801 -5.03 -13.47 60.51
N GLN A 802 -3.78 -13.65 60.91
CA GLN A 802 -3.23 -13.11 62.15
C GLN A 802 -2.38 -11.91 61.86
N LEU A 803 -2.60 -10.80 62.57
CA LEU A 803 -1.80 -9.58 62.44
C LEU A 803 -0.35 -9.87 62.85
N VAL A 804 0.59 -9.62 61.95
CA VAL A 804 2.03 -9.77 62.15
C VAL A 804 2.67 -8.48 62.61
N THR A 805 2.35 -7.38 61.89
CA THR A 805 2.86 -6.04 62.17
C THR A 805 1.99 -4.98 61.52
N VAL A 806 2.12 -3.72 62.02
CA VAL A 806 1.54 -2.52 61.43
C VAL A 806 2.68 -1.57 61.14
N ILE A 807 2.63 -0.93 60.01
CA ILE A 807 3.53 0.18 59.61
C ILE A 807 2.64 1.40 59.55
N GLU A 808 2.76 2.28 60.54
CA GLU A 808 1.98 3.54 60.58
C GLU A 808 2.54 4.54 59.58
N GLY A 809 1.65 5.26 58.89
CA GLY A 809 2.06 6.18 57.79
C GLY A 809 2.90 7.35 58.30
N GLU A 810 2.55 7.90 59.47
CA GLU A 810 3.29 8.96 60.11
C GLU A 810 4.74 8.57 60.50
N ASP A 811 4.98 7.25 60.68
CA ASP A 811 6.28 6.69 61.01
C ASP A 811 7.14 6.34 59.78
N PHE A 812 6.67 6.54 58.57
CA PHE A 812 7.36 6.15 57.34
C PHE A 812 8.79 6.69 57.25
N GLN A 813 9.13 7.77 57.84
CA GLN A 813 10.49 8.31 57.94
C GLN A 813 11.37 7.67 59.04
N ASN A 814 10.81 6.98 60.02
CA ASN A 814 11.50 6.60 61.26
C ASN A 814 11.44 5.07 61.58
N THR A 815 11.06 4.23 60.67
CA THR A 815 10.87 2.79 60.92
C THR A 815 12.21 2.09 61.24
N THR A 816 12.48 1.74 62.47
CA THR A 816 13.58 0.88 62.88
C THR A 816 13.27 -0.57 62.54
N GLY A 817 14.07 -1.17 61.67
CA GLY A 817 13.96 -2.56 61.24
C GLY A 817 13.50 -2.74 59.77
N PHE A 818 13.13 -1.67 59.10
CA PHE A 818 12.85 -1.64 57.69
C PHE A 818 13.76 -0.63 56.97
N SER A 819 14.40 -1.00 55.87
CA SER A 819 15.04 0.00 55.01
C SER A 819 13.99 0.70 54.21
N GLN A 820 13.93 2.01 54.32
CA GLN A 820 12.99 2.86 53.61
C GLN A 820 13.74 3.61 52.48
N THR A 821 13.10 3.66 51.36
CA THR A 821 13.54 4.52 50.26
C THR A 821 12.31 5.24 49.74
N ILE A 822 12.30 6.58 49.89
CA ILE A 822 11.28 7.43 49.29
C ILE A 822 11.89 7.94 47.99
N TYR A 823 11.26 7.63 46.87
CA TYR A 823 11.63 8.12 45.55
C TYR A 823 10.50 9.00 45.00
N GLY A 824 10.83 10.20 44.64
CA GLY A 824 10.07 11.10 43.81
C GLY A 824 11.04 11.83 42.90
N ASP A 825 10.56 12.56 41.93
CA ASP A 825 11.34 13.37 40.99
C ASP A 825 12.09 14.56 41.61
N GLY A 826 12.37 14.54 42.91
CA GLY A 826 12.97 15.64 43.67
C GLY A 826 11.96 16.74 44.03
N THR A 827 10.75 16.71 43.47
CA THR A 827 9.61 17.55 43.79
C THR A 827 8.42 16.75 44.36
N ALA A 828 8.33 15.45 44.04
CA ALA A 828 7.34 14.55 44.59
C ALA A 828 7.67 14.21 46.03
N MET A 829 6.91 14.76 46.91
CA MET A 829 7.21 14.66 48.31
C MET A 829 6.06 14.07 49.05
N GLY A 830 6.42 13.27 49.98
CA GLY A 830 5.53 12.88 51.07
C GLY A 830 5.89 13.65 52.32
N GLY A 831 4.94 13.79 53.16
CA GLY A 831 5.12 14.38 54.49
C GLY A 831 4.11 13.84 55.47
N VAL A 832 4.42 14.01 56.75
CA VAL A 832 3.47 13.60 57.81
C VAL A 832 2.26 14.51 57.81
N GLU A 833 1.07 13.93 57.67
CA GLU A 833 -0.20 14.63 57.78
C GLU A 833 -0.64 14.74 59.25
N TYR A 834 -1.03 15.92 59.65
CA TYR A 834 -1.49 16.21 61.00
C TYR A 834 -2.95 16.61 61.00
N VAL A 835 -3.78 15.96 61.85
CA VAL A 835 -5.19 16.27 61.99
C VAL A 835 -5.45 16.80 63.41
N ASP A 836 -6.29 17.81 63.55
CA ASP A 836 -6.72 18.29 64.83
C ASP A 836 -7.73 17.34 65.46
N LEU A 837 -7.28 16.61 66.46
CA LEU A 837 -8.10 15.70 67.24
C LEU A 837 -8.24 16.30 68.65
N ASP A 838 -9.42 16.85 68.92
CA ASP A 838 -9.79 17.41 70.25
C ASP A 838 -8.85 18.54 70.76
N GLY A 839 -8.36 19.35 69.81
CA GLY A 839 -7.43 20.50 70.12
C GLY A 839 -5.94 20.12 70.14
N LEU A 840 -5.58 18.91 69.72
CA LEU A 840 -4.21 18.43 69.56
C LEU A 840 -3.96 18.04 68.09
N TRP A 841 -2.95 18.70 67.45
CA TRP A 841 -2.48 18.29 66.16
C TRP A 841 -1.75 16.96 66.31
N THR A 842 -2.39 15.91 65.82
CA THR A 842 -1.89 14.55 65.93
C THR A 842 -1.42 14.11 64.52
N PRO A 843 -0.23 13.54 64.41
CA PRO A 843 0.19 12.89 63.14
C PRO A 843 -0.69 11.64 62.94
N VAL A 844 -1.17 11.49 61.72
CA VAL A 844 -2.17 10.39 61.40
C VAL A 844 -1.91 9.68 60.08
N ALA A 845 -1.04 10.18 59.18
CA ALA A 845 -0.81 9.56 57.90
C ALA A 845 0.46 10.08 57.24
N TRP A 846 0.85 9.41 56.14
CA TRP A 846 1.76 9.92 55.15
C TRP A 846 0.99 10.48 54.00
N ASN A 847 1.19 11.74 53.67
CA ASN A 847 0.62 12.41 52.50
C ASN A 847 1.56 12.33 51.33
N LEU A 848 1.13 11.78 50.20
CA LEU A 848 1.81 11.80 48.91
C LEU A 848 1.17 12.87 48.04
N TRP A 849 1.96 13.82 47.57
CA TRP A 849 1.65 14.79 46.52
C TRP A 849 2.65 14.66 45.38
N GLY A 850 2.20 14.81 44.19
CA GLY A 850 2.93 14.38 43.02
C GLY A 850 2.89 12.84 42.83
N THR A 851 3.14 12.37 41.59
CA THR A 851 3.11 10.94 41.24
C THR A 851 4.30 10.17 41.81
N GLY A 852 4.50 10.27 43.11
CA GLY A 852 5.57 9.59 43.85
C GLY A 852 5.17 8.24 44.42
N TYR A 853 6.14 7.56 45.02
CA TYR A 853 5.87 6.32 45.74
C TYR A 853 6.67 6.21 47.02
N VAL A 854 6.17 5.35 47.93
CA VAL A 854 6.86 4.94 49.11
C VAL A 854 7.11 3.43 49.05
N SER A 855 8.32 2.96 49.39
CA SER A 855 8.65 1.55 49.44
C SER A 855 9.34 1.14 50.74
N PHE A 856 9.13 -0.10 51.13
CA PHE A 856 9.78 -0.71 52.29
C PHE A 856 10.20 -2.14 52.01
N HIS A 857 11.23 -2.59 52.66
CA HIS A 857 11.58 -4.00 52.72
C HIS A 857 10.87 -4.69 53.89
N VAL A 858 10.08 -5.72 53.57
CA VAL A 858 9.39 -6.56 54.55
C VAL A 858 10.11 -7.89 54.68
N ASN A 859 10.58 -8.23 55.90
CA ASN A 859 11.20 -9.52 56.15
C ASN A 859 10.14 -10.59 56.42
N VAL A 860 9.90 -11.44 55.45
CA VAL A 860 9.02 -12.61 55.57
C VAL A 860 9.77 -13.76 56.24
N ALA A 861 9.64 -13.85 57.54
CA ALA A 861 10.38 -14.86 58.34
C ALA A 861 9.92 -16.31 58.04
N THR A 862 8.70 -16.53 57.66
CA THR A 862 8.11 -17.85 57.39
C THR A 862 7.16 -17.77 56.18
N ALA A 863 7.32 -18.69 55.24
CA ALA A 863 6.41 -18.81 54.11
C ALA A 863 4.94 -19.03 54.56
N GLY A 864 3.98 -18.46 53.84
CA GLY A 864 2.55 -18.55 54.16
C GLY A 864 1.69 -17.63 53.28
N ASN A 865 0.39 -17.60 53.60
CA ASN A 865 -0.51 -16.67 52.95
C ASN A 865 -0.48 -15.34 53.70
N TYR A 866 -0.06 -14.30 53.00
CA TYR A 866 0.03 -12.95 53.55
C TYR A 866 -1.04 -12.05 52.94
N ARG A 867 -1.51 -11.08 53.78
CA ARG A 867 -2.35 -9.98 53.36
C ARG A 867 -1.68 -8.70 53.79
N PHE A 868 -1.52 -7.78 52.82
CA PHE A 868 -1.16 -6.40 53.06
C PHE A 868 -2.43 -5.58 52.94
N ARG A 869 -2.88 -5.02 54.05
CA ARG A 869 -4.04 -4.16 54.11
C ARG A 869 -3.60 -2.71 54.20
N ILE A 870 -3.87 -1.94 53.15
CA ILE A 870 -3.56 -0.52 53.10
C ILE A 870 -4.76 0.26 53.58
N VAL A 871 -4.57 1.12 54.56
CA VAL A 871 -5.58 2.07 55.06
C VAL A 871 -5.27 3.44 54.48
N ALA A 872 -6.14 3.95 53.61
CA ALA A 872 -5.85 5.16 52.85
C ALA A 872 -7.11 5.99 52.53
N TRP A 873 -6.90 7.25 52.17
CA TRP A 873 -7.95 8.13 51.59
C TRP A 873 -7.32 9.13 50.63
N GLY A 874 -8.17 9.78 49.81
CA GLY A 874 -7.75 10.85 48.89
C GLY A 874 -8.40 12.19 49.18
N SER A 875 -7.75 13.29 48.88
CA SER A 875 -8.39 14.60 48.86
C SER A 875 -9.23 14.83 47.59
N ASP A 876 -10.19 15.76 47.64
CA ASP A 876 -11.09 16.10 46.57
C ASP A 876 -10.54 17.24 45.74
N TYR A 877 -10.18 17.00 44.50
CA TYR A 877 -9.78 18.03 43.51
C TYR A 877 -10.99 18.81 42.96
N GLY A 878 -12.21 18.26 43.08
CA GLY A 878 -13.44 18.87 42.59
C GLY A 878 -13.88 18.49 41.19
N ASP A 879 -13.16 17.58 40.50
CA ASP A 879 -13.50 17.06 39.18
C ASP A 879 -14.30 15.73 39.22
N GLY A 880 -14.48 15.21 40.43
CA GLY A 880 -15.18 13.93 40.66
C GLY A 880 -14.33 12.68 40.40
N ILE A 881 -13.04 12.83 40.13
CA ILE A 881 -12.10 11.73 39.94
C ILE A 881 -11.42 11.44 41.27
N PRO A 882 -11.50 10.20 41.82
CA PRO A 882 -10.83 9.86 43.07
C PRO A 882 -9.31 9.76 42.91
N ALA A 883 -8.58 9.88 44.02
CA ALA A 883 -7.17 9.55 44.07
C ALA A 883 -6.99 8.05 43.72
N ASN A 884 -6.05 7.74 42.85
CA ASN A 884 -5.74 6.38 42.41
C ASN A 884 -4.36 5.96 42.93
N MET A 885 -4.25 4.74 43.49
CA MET A 885 -2.96 4.20 43.90
C MET A 885 -2.71 2.82 43.30
N THR A 886 -1.44 2.52 43.11
CA THR A 886 -0.95 1.17 42.79
C THR A 886 -0.06 0.69 43.95
N ALA A 887 -0.45 -0.42 44.58
CA ALA A 887 0.39 -1.07 45.56
C ALA A 887 0.98 -2.38 44.97
N THR A 888 2.30 -2.58 45.19
CA THR A 888 3.04 -3.71 44.59
C THR A 888 3.81 -4.45 45.68
N VAL A 889 3.76 -5.78 45.69
CA VAL A 889 4.65 -6.64 46.47
C VAL A 889 5.59 -7.33 45.51
N GLY A 890 6.91 -7.20 45.68
CA GLY A 890 7.92 -7.67 44.76
C GLY A 890 8.94 -8.64 45.39
N ALA A 891 9.59 -9.43 44.55
CA ALA A 891 10.82 -10.15 44.87
C ALA A 891 12.02 -9.19 44.95
N THR A 892 13.05 -9.59 45.62
CA THR A 892 14.34 -8.81 45.66
C THR A 892 15.38 -9.40 44.70
N ASN A 893 15.06 -10.48 43.99
CA ASN A 893 15.98 -11.16 43.08
C ASN A 893 15.32 -11.26 41.68
N ALA A 894 15.93 -10.64 40.69
CA ALA A 894 15.47 -10.62 39.30
C ALA A 894 15.57 -11.98 38.57
N ALA A 895 16.27 -12.96 39.15
CA ALA A 895 16.35 -14.33 38.61
C ALA A 895 15.09 -15.16 38.96
N ASP A 896 14.26 -14.69 39.86
CA ASP A 896 13.03 -15.37 40.25
C ASP A 896 11.92 -15.13 39.20
N GLN A 897 11.17 -16.19 38.88
CA GLN A 897 9.94 -16.02 38.07
C GLN A 897 8.89 -15.32 38.92
N THR A 898 8.52 -14.11 38.55
CA THR A 898 7.59 -13.25 39.29
C THR A 898 6.32 -13.00 38.47
N VAL A 899 5.29 -12.48 39.10
CA VAL A 899 4.05 -12.04 38.42
C VAL A 899 4.39 -10.89 37.46
N GLY A 900 5.30 -9.99 37.84
CA GLY A 900 5.75 -8.89 37.00
C GLY A 900 6.50 -9.35 35.76
N SER A 901 7.44 -10.31 35.92
CA SER A 901 8.15 -10.87 34.77
C SER A 901 7.21 -11.56 33.77
N GLU A 902 6.21 -12.27 34.27
CA GLU A 902 5.19 -12.92 33.42
C GLU A 902 4.30 -11.89 32.70
N ALA A 903 3.90 -10.81 33.36
CA ALA A 903 3.10 -9.73 32.77
C ALA A 903 3.92 -9.00 31.68
N ILE A 904 5.20 -8.73 31.94
CA ILE A 904 6.13 -8.11 30.96
C ILE A 904 6.28 -9.01 29.73
N LYS A 905 6.51 -10.32 29.92
CA LYS A 905 6.59 -11.28 28.81
C LYS A 905 5.27 -11.39 28.03
N ALA A 906 4.14 -11.26 28.70
CA ALA A 906 2.83 -11.23 28.04
C ALA A 906 2.68 -9.95 27.18
N GLN A 907 3.15 -8.81 27.64
CA GLN A 907 3.17 -7.56 26.88
C GLN A 907 4.13 -7.64 25.68
N ILE A 908 5.30 -8.25 25.85
CA ILE A 908 6.25 -8.51 24.76
C ILE A 908 5.61 -9.44 23.70
N GLN A 909 4.98 -10.53 24.14
CA GLN A 909 4.24 -11.45 23.27
C GLN A 909 3.14 -10.71 22.46
N TYR A 910 2.43 -9.79 23.12
CA TYR A 910 1.44 -8.94 22.45
C TYR A 910 2.09 -8.03 21.38
N PHE A 911 3.27 -7.48 21.67
CA PHE A 911 3.99 -6.64 20.71
C PHE A 911 4.48 -7.42 19.48
N HIS A 912 4.91 -8.67 19.63
CA HIS A 912 5.20 -9.53 18.47
C HIS A 912 3.99 -9.62 17.54
N GLN A 913 2.82 -9.88 18.12
CA GLN A 913 1.59 -9.96 17.31
C GLN A 913 1.17 -8.61 16.72
N LEU A 914 1.24 -7.53 17.51
CA LEU A 914 0.78 -6.21 17.08
C LEU A 914 1.73 -5.60 16.04
N MET A 915 3.04 -5.63 16.30
CA MET A 915 4.03 -4.90 15.51
C MET A 915 4.57 -5.74 14.36
N LEU A 916 4.87 -7.02 14.59
CA LEU A 916 5.47 -7.90 13.59
C LEU A 916 4.45 -8.83 12.91
N GLY A 917 3.23 -8.96 13.46
CA GLY A 917 2.23 -9.90 12.95
C GLY A 917 2.49 -11.36 13.34
N GLU A 918 3.43 -11.60 14.22
CA GLU A 918 3.86 -12.94 14.61
C GLU A 918 3.11 -13.50 15.80
N THR A 919 2.78 -14.80 15.75
CA THR A 919 2.19 -15.51 16.88
C THR A 919 3.25 -16.36 17.55
N VAL A 920 3.85 -15.85 18.61
CA VAL A 920 4.87 -16.51 19.41
C VAL A 920 4.35 -16.95 20.77
N SER A 921 5.01 -17.92 21.41
CA SER A 921 4.71 -18.31 22.81
C SER A 921 5.49 -17.43 23.78
N ARG A 922 5.03 -17.34 25.05
CA ARG A 922 5.80 -16.62 26.10
C ARG A 922 7.19 -17.18 26.37
N SER A 923 7.42 -18.44 26.07
CA SER A 923 8.71 -19.12 26.21
C SER A 923 9.51 -19.17 24.91
N ASP A 924 9.12 -18.36 23.94
CA ASP A 924 9.87 -18.23 22.69
C ASP A 924 11.22 -17.59 22.96
N PRO A 925 12.29 -18.03 22.32
CA PRO A 925 13.63 -17.43 22.48
C PRO A 925 13.66 -15.92 22.20
N GLU A 926 12.84 -15.42 21.29
CA GLU A 926 12.75 -13.99 20.96
C GLU A 926 12.09 -13.19 22.07
N VAL A 927 10.98 -13.71 22.63
CA VAL A 927 10.35 -13.12 23.80
C VAL A 927 11.30 -13.05 24.99
N GLU A 928 12.09 -14.12 25.20
CA GLU A 928 13.11 -14.13 26.25
C GLU A 928 14.22 -13.11 25.98
N ALA A 929 14.72 -12.99 24.74
CA ALA A 929 15.75 -12.03 24.38
C ALA A 929 15.28 -10.58 24.56
N VAL A 930 14.04 -10.26 24.16
CA VAL A 930 13.45 -8.93 24.38
C VAL A 930 13.22 -8.65 25.87
N TYR A 931 12.80 -9.67 26.62
CA TYR A 931 12.72 -9.55 28.08
C TYR A 931 14.10 -9.30 28.73
N GLU A 932 15.16 -9.97 28.27
CA GLU A 932 16.52 -9.72 28.75
C GLU A 932 16.97 -8.29 28.42
N LEU A 933 16.66 -7.76 27.24
CA LEU A 933 16.94 -6.37 26.86
C LEU A 933 16.25 -5.39 27.84
N LEU A 934 14.97 -5.61 28.13
CA LEU A 934 14.22 -4.81 29.10
C LEU A 934 14.85 -4.89 30.50
N LEU A 935 15.17 -6.10 30.94
CA LEU A 935 15.74 -6.36 32.27
C LEU A 935 17.11 -5.68 32.44
N GLU A 936 18.00 -5.81 31.48
CA GLU A 936 19.34 -5.19 31.50
C GLU A 936 19.22 -3.65 31.48
N THR A 937 18.38 -3.09 30.62
CA THR A 937 18.14 -1.65 30.55
C THR A 937 17.57 -1.12 31.87
N TRP A 938 16.58 -1.82 32.43
CA TRP A 938 15.99 -1.46 33.70
C TRP A 938 16.99 -1.49 34.87
N GLN A 939 17.81 -2.55 34.95
CA GLN A 939 18.86 -2.70 35.98
C GLN A 939 19.91 -1.59 35.86
N GLU A 940 20.37 -1.28 34.67
CA GLU A 940 21.34 -0.22 34.44
C GLU A 940 20.79 1.14 34.86
N ARG A 941 19.54 1.45 34.52
CA ARG A 941 18.89 2.69 34.91
C ARG A 941 18.70 2.81 36.41
N LYS A 942 18.27 1.76 37.09
CA LYS A 942 18.18 1.74 38.56
C LYS A 942 19.51 2.03 39.21
N MET A 943 20.61 1.43 38.75
CA MET A 943 21.97 1.69 39.29
C MET A 943 22.42 3.15 39.10
N HIS A 944 22.04 3.74 37.95
CA HIS A 944 22.40 5.14 37.67
C HIS A 944 21.62 6.11 38.52
N THR A 945 20.33 5.89 38.75
CA THR A 945 19.46 6.75 39.57
C THR A 945 19.83 6.68 41.05
N GLU A 946 20.28 5.56 41.57
CA GLU A 946 20.75 5.43 42.93
C GLU A 946 22.03 6.24 43.18
N ASN A 947 22.85 6.45 42.13
CA ASN A 947 24.17 7.10 42.24
C ASN A 947 24.22 8.56 41.80
N SER A 948 23.18 9.07 41.12
CA SER A 948 23.16 10.44 40.64
C SER A 948 21.77 11.06 40.83
N HIS A 949 21.72 12.26 41.43
CA HIS A 949 20.53 13.09 41.49
C HIS A 949 20.27 13.81 40.14
N ALA A 950 20.80 13.30 39.06
CA ALA A 950 20.72 13.91 37.75
C ALA A 950 19.59 13.29 36.94
N TRP A 951 18.49 13.97 36.86
CA TRP A 951 17.48 13.81 35.84
C TRP A 951 18.09 14.16 34.48
N SER A 952 18.30 13.17 33.63
CA SER A 952 18.44 13.50 32.23
C SER A 952 17.04 13.72 31.69
N SER A 953 16.70 14.98 31.39
CA SER A 953 15.58 15.23 30.50
C SER A 953 15.67 14.27 29.30
N PRO A 954 14.57 13.68 28.85
CA PRO A 954 14.56 13.00 27.55
C PRO A 954 15.21 13.90 26.53
N SER A 955 16.02 13.37 25.65
CA SER A 955 16.74 14.18 24.66
C SER A 955 15.75 15.04 23.87
N GLU A 956 16.20 16.20 23.39
CA GLU A 956 15.41 17.05 22.47
C GLU A 956 14.93 16.29 21.19
N GLU A 957 15.33 15.03 21.04
CA GLU A 957 14.98 14.14 19.95
C GLU A 957 13.70 13.31 20.20
N CYS A 958 13.15 13.25 21.42
CA CYS A 958 11.83 12.70 21.68
C CYS A 958 10.79 13.60 21.02
N LEU A 959 10.15 13.11 19.96
CA LEU A 959 9.07 13.85 19.30
C LEU A 959 7.75 13.57 20.03
N PHE A 960 7.09 14.64 20.42
CA PHE A 960 5.78 14.58 21.06
C PHE A 960 4.68 14.86 20.04
N PRO A 961 3.56 14.16 20.14
CA PRO A 961 2.39 14.49 19.34
C PRO A 961 1.91 15.91 19.58
N ARG A 962 1.23 16.41 18.57
CA ARG A 962 0.74 17.78 18.41
C ARG A 962 -0.04 18.34 19.60
N ASP A 963 -0.75 17.47 20.29
CA ASP A 963 -1.77 17.84 21.26
C ASP A 963 -1.24 17.87 22.70
N ILE A 964 0.05 17.54 22.92
CA ILE A 964 0.65 17.56 24.24
C ILE A 964 1.57 18.76 24.35
N HIS A 965 1.19 19.70 25.20
CA HIS A 965 2.03 20.84 25.53
C HIS A 965 3.30 20.35 26.24
N GLN A 966 4.47 20.92 25.92
CA GLN A 966 5.75 20.58 26.57
C GLN A 966 5.67 20.69 28.09
N SER A 967 4.80 21.57 28.63
CA SER A 967 4.56 21.72 30.08
C SER A 967 3.82 20.53 30.70
N ASP A 968 2.94 19.87 29.96
CA ASP A 968 2.16 18.71 30.45
C ASP A 968 3.05 17.46 30.50
N TRP A 969 3.95 17.37 29.56
CA TRP A 969 5.00 16.37 29.49
C TRP A 969 6.03 16.50 30.64
N GLU A 970 6.54 17.70 30.91
CA GLU A 970 7.50 17.93 32.00
C GLU A 970 6.89 17.60 33.37
N SER A 971 5.57 17.68 33.51
CA SER A 971 4.88 17.36 34.75
C SER A 971 4.54 15.87 34.94
N GLY A 972 4.22 15.13 33.85
CA GLY A 972 3.78 13.72 33.91
C GLY A 972 4.89 12.71 33.65
N LEU A 973 5.65 12.89 32.59
CA LEU A 973 6.62 11.93 32.07
C LEU A 973 8.05 12.08 32.62
N GLY A 974 8.34 13.20 33.20
CA GLY A 974 9.57 13.36 34.00
C GLY A 974 9.59 12.45 35.24
N ARG A 975 8.55 11.66 35.51
CA ARG A 975 8.37 10.84 36.69
C ARG A 975 8.27 9.36 36.32
N ASP A 976 9.43 8.71 36.12
CA ASP A 976 9.53 7.27 36.00
C ASP A 976 10.34 6.69 37.17
N PRO A 977 9.78 6.67 38.39
CA PRO A 977 10.51 6.26 39.58
C PRO A 977 10.93 4.79 39.51
N GLU A 978 10.16 3.96 38.84
CA GLU A 978 10.51 2.56 38.65
C GLU A 978 11.43 2.34 37.45
N GLN A 979 11.74 3.36 36.66
CA GLN A 979 12.54 3.32 35.43
C GLN A 979 11.99 2.35 34.37
N MET A 980 10.69 2.02 34.47
CA MET A 980 10.04 1.06 33.55
C MET A 980 9.66 1.70 32.22
N ILE A 981 9.20 2.97 32.23
CA ILE A 981 8.88 3.69 30.98
C ILE A 981 10.13 3.80 30.12
N TYR A 982 11.28 4.09 30.75
CA TYR A 982 12.55 4.13 30.04
C TYR A 982 12.98 2.77 29.49
N ALA A 983 12.81 1.70 30.27
CA ALA A 983 13.11 0.34 29.81
C ALA A 983 12.20 -0.06 28.63
N TRP A 984 10.92 0.28 28.68
CA TRP A 984 9.98 0.04 27.59
C TRP A 984 10.31 0.85 26.33
N THR A 985 10.87 2.06 26.47
CA THR A 985 11.36 2.83 25.31
C THR A 985 12.42 2.06 24.53
N SER A 986 13.32 1.34 25.21
CA SER A 986 14.33 0.48 24.56
C SER A 986 13.69 -0.70 23.81
N VAL A 987 12.66 -1.30 24.39
CA VAL A 987 11.87 -2.36 23.74
C VAL A 987 11.14 -1.85 22.52
N MET A 988 10.49 -0.70 22.63
CA MET A 988 9.80 -0.07 21.48
C MET A 988 10.79 0.29 20.37
N HIS A 989 11.98 0.80 20.72
CA HIS A 989 13.03 1.07 19.76
C HIS A 989 13.48 -0.21 19.02
N TYR A 990 13.65 -1.31 19.74
CA TYR A 990 13.94 -2.62 19.14
C TYR A 990 12.89 -3.00 18.08
N TYR A 991 11.60 -2.95 18.44
CA TYR A 991 10.54 -3.31 17.50
C TYR A 991 10.48 -2.38 16.28
N LEU A 992 10.64 -1.08 16.46
CA LEU A 992 10.57 -0.09 15.37
C LEU A 992 11.77 -0.18 14.40
N THR A 993 12.88 -0.78 14.82
CA THR A 993 14.04 -1.06 13.98
C THR A 993 14.10 -2.51 13.49
N HIS A 994 13.17 -3.35 13.94
CA HIS A 994 13.14 -4.75 13.57
C HIS A 994 12.95 -4.94 12.07
N PHE A 995 13.58 -5.96 11.50
CA PHE A 995 13.48 -6.25 10.06
C PHE A 995 12.02 -6.40 9.63
N ASP A 996 11.24 -7.24 10.32
CA ASP A 996 9.83 -7.50 9.98
C ASP A 996 8.90 -6.31 10.24
N TYR A 997 9.35 -5.31 11.03
CA TYR A 997 8.61 -4.06 11.15
C TYR A 997 8.77 -3.17 9.91
N LEU A 998 9.97 -3.16 9.33
CA LEU A 998 10.30 -2.36 8.14
C LEU A 998 9.90 -3.05 6.83
N HIS A 999 9.51 -4.32 6.91
CA HIS A 999 9.10 -5.15 5.77
C HIS A 999 7.68 -5.71 5.98
N GLU A 1000 7.03 -6.11 4.89
CA GLU A 1000 5.72 -6.82 4.90
C GLU A 1000 5.67 -7.88 3.79
#